data_8f58c4be725e0c037efc7c78b7d28f3a
#
_entry.id   8f58c4be725e0c037efc7c78b7d28f3a
#
_cell.length_a   1.000
_cell.length_b   1.000
_cell.length_c   1.000
_cell.angle_alpha   90.00
_cell.angle_beta   90.00
_cell.angle_gamma   90.00
#
_symmetry.space_group_name_H-M   'P 1'
#
loop_
_entity.id
_entity.type
_entity.pdbx_description
1 polymer ?
#
loop_
_entity_poly.entity_id
_entity_poly.type
_entity_poly.pdbx_seq_one_letter_code
_entity_poly.pdbx_strand_id
1 'polypeptide(L)'
;MTEEAEHLALLKRLRADRWLAHRYLFAHRHPDASPEAHRQLVAAINSPAPRLSVEGFRGVAKTTYTEETALLKATFREFHNLVIIGPSFPRACDRIDAIANEIDVNPFFDEKDGLFGKLRGETEQAGKLVLASGICIQALGRDQKITGLKFRQWRPDAFIVDDIEDPEEKRTDTEREETWRWLKQTFQPCLEDALTTWGRFLGTRRGSNSLPERLEKDGMKTVKFPIESLGERGERVATWPAKWPLAKIDQLKYDYRGNMDLYAQEYMCEATSSSDRRFTRAMFKYEPRVRTWEGVYAFVDPRRASGKQAASLGWAAWSWVNRRLVVWASGSEFIAPDETVSLIFDIAERFDPVWVMAELDGLEQWLMQPIRQEQVRRGYTIPVKGVHAISGTRGGGQAAFVEGLQPLFAAGEVIFARPQPELEAQLLSFPHGIRDTANALAYAQTRDGGGAAVPIYDGFNPENHVVEGAALAAGQHLFLAGNATASMTTAMLVQAFEGKLRILADWVFEGGPAERAGDIVQAAAQEIDTSSVRAVPVARPWDDMLKLPLPDRMISRPNRPVWVVPDRHSDQMMNVGLMQAVRASVAEARVGGDRVTGQMFLRDALARTVRGMPAVEISPRARWTLRALAGGYTREFTRGRLQDDAEEGPYRLLVEGLEAFCGLTATRAPEAEDDQQNMRIDERTGRAYASAMPMRAR
;
A
#
# COMPACT_ATOMS: atom_id res chain seq x y z
N MET A 1 33.92 45.94 50.48
CA MET A 1 33.69 44.45 50.58
C MET A 1 35.07 43.82 50.64
N THR A 2 35.26 42.74 51.37
CA THR A 2 36.51 41.98 51.31
C THR A 2 36.59 41.26 49.95
N GLU A 3 37.80 41.03 49.44
CA GLU A 3 38.06 40.33 48.16
C GLU A 3 37.33 38.98 48.14
N GLU A 4 37.29 38.27 49.22
CA GLU A 4 36.55 37.02 49.41
C GLU A 4 35.03 37.17 49.23
N ALA A 5 34.43 38.30 49.71
CA ALA A 5 33.02 38.59 49.56
C ALA A 5 32.67 38.92 48.11
N GLU A 6 33.56 39.60 47.38
CA GLU A 6 33.39 39.88 45.94
C GLU A 6 33.48 38.59 45.10
N HIS A 7 34.46 37.74 45.42
CA HIS A 7 34.64 36.43 44.80
C HIS A 7 33.36 35.57 45.00
N LEU A 8 32.85 35.45 46.23
CA LEU A 8 31.67 34.68 46.50
C LEU A 8 30.42 35.25 45.80
N ALA A 9 30.31 36.59 45.75
CA ALA A 9 29.25 37.27 45.03
C ALA A 9 29.26 36.96 43.50
N LEU A 10 30.47 36.96 42.92
CA LEU A 10 30.66 36.58 41.51
C LEU A 10 30.25 35.12 41.26
N LEU A 11 30.72 34.18 42.09
CA LEU A 11 30.32 32.74 41.94
C LEU A 11 28.82 32.53 42.05
N LYS A 12 28.14 33.19 43.01
CA LYS A 12 26.71 33.14 43.12
C LYS A 12 25.97 33.68 41.88
N ARG A 13 26.51 34.78 41.32
CA ARG A 13 25.96 35.38 40.09
C ARG A 13 26.16 34.48 38.88
N LEU A 14 27.35 33.88 38.70
CA LEU A 14 27.61 32.94 37.61
C LEU A 14 26.76 31.65 37.74
N ARG A 15 26.54 31.20 38.97
CA ARG A 15 25.65 30.05 39.20
C ARG A 15 24.17 30.36 38.86
N ALA A 16 23.70 31.57 39.18
CA ALA A 16 22.30 31.97 38.93
C ALA A 16 22.05 32.32 37.47
N ASP A 17 23.01 32.96 36.77
CA ASP A 17 22.89 33.36 35.38
C ASP A 17 23.85 32.53 34.50
N ARG A 18 23.29 31.47 33.92
CA ARG A 18 24.07 30.55 33.04
C ARG A 18 24.54 31.21 31.76
N TRP A 19 23.79 32.14 31.20
CA TRP A 19 24.22 32.88 30.03
C TRP A 19 25.43 33.76 30.35
N LEU A 20 25.38 34.45 31.46
CA LEU A 20 26.53 35.21 31.95
C LEU A 20 27.75 34.31 32.18
N ALA A 21 27.58 33.13 32.79
CA ALA A 21 28.65 32.18 33.03
C ALA A 21 29.33 31.74 31.73
N HIS A 22 28.54 31.35 30.72
CA HIS A 22 29.10 31.00 29.41
C HIS A 22 29.88 32.16 28.76
N ARG A 23 29.32 33.37 28.81
CA ARG A 23 29.94 34.56 28.22
C ARG A 23 31.19 35.02 28.96
N TYR A 24 31.23 34.82 30.24
CA TYR A 24 32.35 35.26 31.10
C TYR A 24 33.50 34.24 31.11
N LEU A 25 33.19 32.97 31.32
CA LEU A 25 34.21 31.93 31.52
C LEU A 25 34.71 31.33 30.19
N PHE A 26 33.90 31.28 29.14
CA PHE A 26 34.23 30.61 27.89
C PHE A 26 34.26 31.57 26.68
N ALA A 27 34.49 32.85 26.90
CA ALA A 27 34.51 33.85 25.83
C ALA A 27 35.47 33.48 24.66
N HIS A 28 36.56 32.83 24.96
CA HIS A 28 37.58 32.38 23.99
C HIS A 28 37.08 31.29 23.05
N ARG A 29 36.06 30.51 23.46
CA ARG A 29 35.43 29.47 22.62
C ARG A 29 34.38 30.03 21.65
N HIS A 30 33.99 31.30 21.78
CA HIS A 30 32.97 31.96 21.00
C HIS A 30 33.48 33.18 20.24
N PRO A 31 34.33 32.99 19.18
CA PRO A 31 34.94 34.09 18.44
C PRO A 31 33.91 34.95 17.70
N ASP A 32 32.81 34.33 17.22
CA ASP A 32 31.71 35.07 16.55
C ASP A 32 30.72 35.59 17.59
N ALA A 33 30.10 36.75 17.30
CA ALA A 33 29.04 37.28 18.15
C ALA A 33 27.91 36.31 18.37
N SER A 34 27.58 36.01 19.61
CA SER A 34 26.53 35.06 20.00
C SER A 34 25.15 35.71 19.89
N PRO A 35 24.24 35.19 19.07
CA PRO A 35 22.89 35.72 18.90
C PRO A 35 21.97 35.35 20.05
N GLU A 36 20.76 35.92 20.08
CA GLU A 36 19.72 35.55 21.04
C GLU A 36 19.36 34.04 21.00
N ALA A 37 19.46 33.42 19.83
CA ALA A 37 19.26 31.97 19.68
C ALA A 37 20.23 31.14 20.56
N HIS A 38 21.49 31.59 20.71
CA HIS A 38 22.45 30.94 21.62
C HIS A 38 22.06 31.09 23.10
N ARG A 39 21.50 32.26 23.48
CA ARG A 39 20.94 32.43 24.83
C ARG A 39 19.81 31.50 25.09
N GLN A 40 18.90 31.34 24.11
CA GLN A 40 17.80 30.37 24.18
C GLN A 40 18.31 28.92 24.20
N LEU A 41 19.35 28.60 23.43
CA LEU A 41 20.00 27.28 23.44
C LEU A 41 20.58 26.95 24.81
N VAL A 42 21.35 27.89 25.41
CA VAL A 42 21.86 27.75 26.77
C VAL A 42 20.76 27.60 27.80
N ALA A 43 19.65 28.37 27.68
CA ALA A 43 18.50 28.26 28.55
C ALA A 43 17.80 26.88 28.39
N ALA A 44 17.70 26.36 27.18
CA ALA A 44 17.13 25.04 26.94
C ALA A 44 18.01 23.93 27.54
N ILE A 45 19.32 23.96 27.31
CA ILE A 45 20.25 22.98 27.86
C ILE A 45 20.23 23.02 29.41
N ASN A 46 20.21 24.20 30.02
CA ASN A 46 20.19 24.38 31.49
C ASN A 46 18.78 24.33 32.11
N SER A 47 17.72 24.05 31.31
CA SER A 47 16.35 23.97 31.83
C SER A 47 16.23 23.02 33.03
N PRO A 48 15.40 23.35 34.06
CA PRO A 48 15.16 22.46 35.19
C PRO A 48 14.30 21.24 34.83
N ALA A 49 13.70 21.21 33.63
CA ALA A 49 12.95 20.05 33.16
C ALA A 49 13.82 18.77 33.23
N PRO A 50 13.31 17.66 33.78
CA PRO A 50 14.09 16.42 33.90
C PRO A 50 14.66 15.99 32.55
N ARG A 51 13.86 16.04 31.48
CA ARG A 51 14.28 15.64 30.15
C ARG A 51 13.85 16.64 29.09
N LEU A 52 14.72 16.87 28.13
CA LEU A 52 14.48 17.78 27.03
C LEU A 52 15.26 17.32 25.79
N SER A 53 14.60 17.36 24.64
CA SER A 53 15.24 17.23 23.33
C SER A 53 15.59 18.60 22.76
N VAL A 54 16.82 18.77 22.30
CA VAL A 54 17.33 20.00 21.68
C VAL A 54 17.83 19.66 20.28
N GLU A 55 17.10 20.10 19.29
CA GLU A 55 17.47 19.95 17.89
C GLU A 55 18.07 21.25 17.37
N GLY A 56 19.10 21.16 16.58
CA GLY A 56 19.70 22.36 16.01
C GLY A 56 20.48 22.05 14.75
N PHE A 57 20.56 23.04 13.87
CA PHE A 57 21.29 22.88 12.62
C PHE A 57 22.77 22.59 12.86
N ARG A 58 23.42 21.98 11.87
CA ARG A 58 24.84 21.64 11.92
C ARG A 58 25.70 22.92 12.01
N GLY A 59 26.43 23.05 13.12
CA GLY A 59 27.27 24.21 13.39
C GLY A 59 26.64 25.33 14.20
N VAL A 60 25.46 25.10 14.85
CA VAL A 60 24.82 26.04 15.80
C VAL A 60 25.51 26.06 17.18
N ALA A 61 26.61 25.34 17.37
CA ALA A 61 27.38 25.22 18.63
C ALA A 61 26.69 24.41 19.74
N LYS A 62 25.77 23.45 19.41
CA LYS A 62 25.13 22.55 20.40
C LYS A 62 26.16 21.88 21.31
N THR A 63 27.11 21.17 20.72
CA THR A 63 28.11 20.40 21.43
C THR A 63 28.98 21.31 22.33
N THR A 64 29.42 22.47 21.81
CA THR A 64 30.24 23.45 22.57
C THR A 64 29.49 23.89 23.84
N TYR A 65 28.27 24.39 23.74
CA TYR A 65 27.52 24.84 24.92
C TYR A 65 27.17 23.70 25.88
N THR A 66 27.06 22.46 25.35
CA THR A 66 26.80 21.28 26.18
C THR A 66 28.02 20.87 26.99
N GLU A 67 29.23 20.87 26.42
CA GLU A 67 30.48 20.62 27.10
C GLU A 67 30.71 21.68 28.22
N GLU A 68 30.50 22.95 27.89
CA GLU A 68 30.58 24.05 28.85
C GLU A 68 29.56 23.90 29.99
N THR A 69 28.32 23.52 29.64
CA THR A 69 27.26 23.28 30.65
C THR A 69 27.62 22.08 31.54
N ALA A 70 28.15 20.99 30.96
CA ALA A 70 28.60 19.83 31.74
C ALA A 70 29.69 20.23 32.75
N LEU A 71 30.70 21.03 32.29
CA LEU A 71 31.78 21.54 33.17
C LEU A 71 31.21 22.48 34.26
N LEU A 72 30.36 23.44 33.91
CA LEU A 72 29.74 24.35 34.88
C LEU A 72 28.93 23.61 35.95
N LYS A 73 28.09 22.66 35.53
CA LYS A 73 27.27 21.86 36.47
C LYS A 73 28.16 20.99 37.38
N ALA A 74 29.25 20.43 36.86
CA ALA A 74 30.23 19.68 37.63
C ALA A 74 30.94 20.60 38.66
N THR A 75 31.39 21.77 38.23
CA THR A 75 32.06 22.79 39.06
C THR A 75 31.14 23.26 40.22
N PHE A 76 29.89 23.49 39.91
CA PHE A 76 28.88 23.87 40.92
C PHE A 76 28.23 22.67 41.68
N ARG A 77 28.73 21.43 41.45
CA ARG A 77 28.33 20.19 42.12
C ARG A 77 26.82 19.94 42.01
N GLU A 78 26.28 20.06 40.80
CA GLU A 78 24.84 19.87 40.54
C GLU A 78 24.47 18.41 40.19
N PHE A 79 25.44 17.52 40.07
CA PHE A 79 25.30 16.08 39.94
C PHE A 79 26.51 15.38 40.57
N HIS A 80 26.46 14.05 40.71
CA HIS A 80 27.57 13.22 41.17
C HIS A 80 28.20 12.40 40.06
N ASN A 81 27.39 11.94 39.12
CA ASN A 81 27.81 11.04 38.05
C ASN A 81 27.05 11.37 36.74
N LEU A 82 27.71 12.11 35.87
CA LEU A 82 27.23 12.45 34.53
C LEU A 82 27.71 11.42 33.51
N VAL A 83 26.79 10.91 32.66
CA VAL A 83 27.14 10.08 31.52
C VAL A 83 26.90 10.84 30.21
N ILE A 84 27.97 10.96 29.39
CA ILE A 84 27.86 11.49 28.03
C ILE A 84 27.85 10.32 27.04
N ILE A 85 26.80 10.25 26.26
CA ILE A 85 26.51 9.15 25.31
C ILE A 85 26.76 9.67 23.91
N GLY A 86 27.65 9.00 23.19
CA GLY A 86 27.90 9.25 21.76
C GLY A 86 27.51 8.08 20.87
N PRO A 87 27.64 8.23 19.55
CA PRO A 87 27.39 7.15 18.58
C PRO A 87 28.32 5.95 18.79
N SER A 88 29.53 6.20 19.23
CA SER A 88 30.55 5.21 19.63
C SER A 88 31.32 5.68 20.86
N PHE A 89 31.98 4.74 21.56
CA PHE A 89 32.79 5.08 22.73
C PHE A 89 33.92 6.10 22.45
N PRO A 90 34.70 5.95 21.35
CA PRO A 90 35.71 6.97 21.01
C PRO A 90 35.12 8.38 20.83
N ARG A 91 33.98 8.50 20.16
CA ARG A 91 33.29 9.79 19.98
C ARG A 91 32.78 10.39 21.30
N ALA A 92 32.37 9.56 22.24
CA ALA A 92 32.01 10.02 23.58
C ALA A 92 33.24 10.43 24.38
N CYS A 93 34.38 9.75 24.24
CA CYS A 93 35.67 10.13 24.83
C CYS A 93 36.17 11.50 24.35
N ASP A 94 36.02 11.80 23.05
CA ASP A 94 36.38 13.14 22.50
C ASP A 94 35.72 14.28 23.29
N ARG A 95 34.48 14.07 23.81
CA ARG A 95 33.78 15.07 24.65
C ARG A 95 34.40 15.21 26.03
N ILE A 96 34.81 14.09 26.62
CA ILE A 96 35.44 14.10 27.94
C ILE A 96 36.82 14.79 27.84
N ASP A 97 37.58 14.48 26.79
CA ASP A 97 38.89 15.07 26.52
C ASP A 97 38.77 16.58 26.25
N ALA A 98 37.74 17.03 25.53
CA ALA A 98 37.46 18.44 25.32
C ALA A 98 37.18 19.18 26.64
N ILE A 99 36.39 18.58 27.55
CA ILE A 99 36.11 19.13 28.87
C ILE A 99 37.38 19.15 29.75
N ALA A 100 38.19 18.08 29.73
CA ALA A 100 39.43 17.99 30.47
C ALA A 100 40.43 19.05 29.99
N ASN A 101 40.59 19.17 28.67
CA ASN A 101 41.46 20.19 28.08
C ASN A 101 41.01 21.62 28.43
N GLU A 102 39.69 21.87 28.50
CA GLU A 102 39.16 23.18 28.90
C GLU A 102 39.55 23.52 30.35
N ILE A 103 39.57 22.55 31.26
CA ILE A 103 40.06 22.76 32.65
C ILE A 103 41.55 23.13 32.66
N ASP A 104 42.34 22.50 31.77
CA ASP A 104 43.79 22.69 31.76
C ASP A 104 44.23 24.04 31.13
N VAL A 105 43.48 24.54 30.14
CA VAL A 105 43.90 25.72 29.36
C VAL A 105 43.15 26.99 29.73
N ASN A 106 42.04 26.93 30.42
CA ASN A 106 41.24 28.10 30.74
C ASN A 106 41.70 28.72 32.07
N PRO A 107 42.18 30.00 32.08
CA PRO A 107 42.70 30.65 33.28
C PRO A 107 41.71 30.70 34.45
N PHE A 108 40.42 30.70 34.20
CA PHE A 108 39.42 30.71 35.27
C PHE A 108 39.35 29.39 36.06
N PHE A 109 39.90 28.31 35.51
CA PHE A 109 39.99 27.00 36.15
C PHE A 109 41.38 26.64 36.63
N ASP A 110 42.36 27.60 36.58
CA ASP A 110 43.68 27.40 37.12
C ASP A 110 43.63 27.04 38.63
N GLU A 111 44.50 26.14 39.05
CA GLU A 111 44.50 25.62 40.43
C GLU A 111 44.84 26.69 41.46
N LYS A 112 45.69 27.64 41.10
CA LYS A 112 46.21 28.65 42.02
C LYS A 112 45.49 29.98 41.94
N ASP A 113 45.34 30.46 40.71
CA ASP A 113 44.86 31.81 40.41
C ASP A 113 43.45 31.85 39.84
N GLY A 114 42.83 30.67 39.57
CA GLY A 114 41.48 30.55 39.00
C GLY A 114 40.34 30.73 40.02
N LEU A 115 39.15 30.95 39.50
CA LEU A 115 37.95 31.22 40.32
C LEU A 115 37.49 30.03 41.16
N PHE A 116 37.82 28.80 40.77
CA PHE A 116 37.26 27.57 41.32
C PHE A 116 38.28 26.71 42.08
N GLY A 117 39.56 27.11 42.14
CA GLY A 117 40.64 26.30 42.70
C GLY A 117 40.82 24.97 41.97
N LYS A 118 41.45 24.02 42.63
CA LYS A 118 41.76 22.72 42.02
C LYS A 118 40.52 21.97 41.60
N LEU A 119 40.28 21.89 40.28
CA LEU A 119 39.19 21.13 39.68
C LEU A 119 39.62 19.72 39.28
N ARG A 120 40.81 19.54 38.75
CA ARG A 120 41.27 18.25 38.22
C ARG A 120 41.58 17.26 39.36
N GLY A 121 41.02 16.06 39.26
CA GLY A 121 41.32 14.95 40.19
C GLY A 121 42.56 14.17 39.74
N GLU A 122 43.00 13.26 40.60
CA GLU A 122 44.22 12.46 40.40
C GLU A 122 44.00 11.21 39.52
N THR A 123 42.75 10.82 39.26
CA THR A 123 42.45 9.57 38.57
C THR A 123 42.08 9.82 37.11
N GLU A 124 42.95 9.39 36.21
CA GLU A 124 42.70 9.40 34.78
C GLU A 124 42.45 7.99 34.24
N GLN A 125 41.35 7.82 33.57
CA GLN A 125 41.02 6.62 32.79
C GLN A 125 40.40 7.06 31.46
N ALA A 126 40.68 6.35 30.40
CA ALA A 126 40.09 6.67 29.09
C ALA A 126 38.56 6.77 29.20
N GLY A 127 38.03 7.92 28.78
CA GLY A 127 36.59 8.18 28.82
C GLY A 127 36.00 8.44 30.22
N LYS A 128 36.85 8.79 31.21
CA LYS A 128 36.37 9.07 32.57
C LYS A 128 37.19 10.20 33.21
N LEU A 129 36.53 11.31 33.46
CA LEU A 129 37.07 12.47 34.14
C LEU A 129 36.51 12.53 35.56
N VAL A 130 37.38 12.49 36.56
CA VAL A 130 37.01 12.63 37.97
C VAL A 130 37.56 13.94 38.49
N LEU A 131 36.68 14.85 38.94
CA LEU A 131 37.10 16.12 39.52
C LEU A 131 37.57 15.94 40.96
N ALA A 132 38.39 16.87 41.45
CA ALA A 132 38.87 16.91 42.84
C ALA A 132 37.71 16.96 43.87
N SER A 133 36.57 17.50 43.47
CA SER A 133 35.32 17.48 44.25
C SER A 133 34.66 16.11 44.41
N GLY A 134 35.17 15.08 43.68
CA GLY A 134 34.59 13.74 43.64
C GLY A 134 33.46 13.57 42.66
N ILE A 135 33.19 14.53 41.79
CA ILE A 135 32.26 14.45 40.69
C ILE A 135 32.87 13.62 39.55
N CYS A 136 32.08 12.79 38.92
CA CYS A 136 32.48 11.98 37.77
C CYS A 136 31.73 12.37 36.49
N ILE A 137 32.47 12.52 35.40
CA ILE A 137 31.91 12.60 34.03
C ILE A 137 32.48 11.41 33.26
N GLN A 138 31.62 10.57 32.69
CA GLN A 138 32.08 9.37 32.00
C GLN A 138 31.44 9.23 30.62
N ALA A 139 32.21 8.68 29.66
CA ALA A 139 31.77 8.40 28.31
C ALA A 139 31.07 7.05 28.21
N LEU A 140 30.09 6.96 27.30
CA LEU A 140 29.41 5.73 26.93
C LEU A 140 29.14 5.73 25.43
N GLY A 141 29.55 4.68 24.75
CA GLY A 141 29.17 4.45 23.37
C GLY A 141 27.87 3.64 23.28
N ARG A 142 27.06 3.90 22.25
CA ARG A 142 25.89 3.10 21.95
C ARG A 142 26.21 1.60 21.75
N ASP A 143 27.39 1.31 21.23
CA ASP A 143 27.92 -0.01 20.94
C ASP A 143 28.37 -0.80 22.18
N GLN A 144 28.46 -0.12 23.33
CA GLN A 144 28.94 -0.76 24.54
C GLN A 144 27.87 -1.50 25.32
N LYS A 145 28.25 -2.68 25.86
CA LYS A 145 27.44 -3.37 26.87
C LYS A 145 27.51 -2.58 28.18
N ILE A 146 26.34 -2.17 28.67
CA ILE A 146 26.24 -1.49 29.94
C ILE A 146 26.36 -2.51 31.08
N THR A 147 27.53 -2.56 31.71
CA THR A 147 27.74 -3.29 32.95
C THR A 147 28.25 -2.31 34.00
N GLY A 148 27.33 -1.88 34.89
CA GLY A 148 27.71 -1.11 36.08
C GLY A 148 28.16 0.32 35.85
N LEU A 149 27.29 1.21 35.36
CA LEU A 149 27.58 2.66 35.24
C LEU A 149 27.70 3.39 36.60
N LYS A 150 27.96 2.67 37.69
CA LYS A 150 28.13 3.28 39.00
C LYS A 150 29.50 3.93 39.11
N PHE A 151 29.54 5.10 39.74
CA PHE A 151 30.74 5.70 40.24
C PHE A 151 30.66 5.80 41.77
N ARG A 152 31.49 5.06 42.49
CA ARG A 152 31.36 4.85 43.94
C ARG A 152 29.96 4.36 44.29
N GLN A 153 29.18 5.07 45.15
CA GLN A 153 27.79 4.76 45.51
C GLN A 153 26.76 5.30 44.50
N TRP A 154 27.14 6.21 43.59
CA TRP A 154 26.21 6.94 42.74
C TRP A 154 25.97 6.25 41.41
N ARG A 155 24.72 6.00 41.10
CA ARG A 155 24.27 5.73 39.71
C ARG A 155 24.30 7.04 38.91
N PRO A 156 24.18 7.02 37.58
CA PRO A 156 24.03 8.25 36.81
C PRO A 156 22.83 9.07 37.26
N ASP A 157 23.06 10.26 37.81
CA ASP A 157 22.07 11.25 38.19
C ASP A 157 21.98 12.43 37.21
N ALA A 158 22.80 12.37 36.14
CA ALA A 158 22.74 13.24 34.98
C ALA A 158 23.19 12.48 33.71
N PHE A 159 22.63 12.82 32.56
CA PHE A 159 23.10 12.30 31.29
C PHE A 159 22.91 13.27 30.11
N ILE A 160 23.77 13.12 29.10
CA ILE A 160 23.71 13.84 27.84
C ILE A 160 23.83 12.80 26.72
N VAL A 161 22.90 12.81 25.77
CA VAL A 161 22.97 12.05 24.52
C VAL A 161 23.34 13.05 23.43
N ASP A 162 24.55 12.93 22.84
CA ASP A 162 25.05 13.85 21.83
C ASP A 162 25.18 13.14 20.48
N ASP A 163 24.36 13.54 19.51
CA ASP A 163 24.36 13.06 18.12
C ASP A 163 24.55 11.53 18.01
N ILE A 164 23.77 10.74 18.76
CA ILE A 164 23.88 9.26 18.85
C ILE A 164 23.68 8.56 17.50
N GLU A 165 23.03 9.23 16.53
CA GLU A 165 22.85 8.77 15.17
C GLU A 165 23.93 9.37 14.28
N ASP A 166 24.93 8.55 13.89
CA ASP A 166 26.04 8.99 13.04
C ASP A 166 25.58 9.29 11.60
N PRO A 167 26.03 10.42 10.98
CA PRO A 167 25.71 10.73 9.59
C PRO A 167 26.37 9.80 8.56
N GLU A 168 27.49 9.19 8.91
CA GLU A 168 28.29 8.38 7.99
C GLU A 168 27.73 6.96 7.84
N GLU A 169 26.98 6.47 8.83
CA GLU A 169 26.29 5.20 8.76
C GLU A 169 24.88 5.39 8.16
N LYS A 170 24.61 4.77 7.01
CA LYS A 170 23.25 4.62 6.46
C LYS A 170 22.44 3.72 7.39
N ARG A 171 21.86 4.29 8.44
CA ARG A 171 21.12 3.52 9.42
C ARG A 171 19.78 3.07 8.86
N THR A 172 19.59 1.78 8.91
CA THR A 172 18.31 1.13 8.63
C THR A 172 17.32 1.44 9.76
N ASP A 173 16.03 1.31 9.48
CA ASP A 173 14.99 1.43 10.51
C ASP A 173 15.20 0.42 11.65
N THR A 174 15.76 -0.74 11.35
CA THR A 174 16.13 -1.76 12.35
C THR A 174 17.16 -1.24 13.35
N GLU A 175 18.21 -0.57 12.89
CA GLU A 175 19.26 -0.01 13.78
C GLU A 175 18.73 1.17 14.61
N ARG A 176 17.82 1.98 14.06
CA ARG A 176 17.13 3.03 14.82
C ARG A 176 16.23 2.43 15.91
N GLU A 177 15.54 1.35 15.58
CA GLU A 177 14.73 0.60 16.54
C GLU A 177 15.59 -0.03 17.65
N GLU A 178 16.75 -0.58 17.30
CA GLU A 178 17.72 -1.10 18.27
C GLU A 178 18.27 0.00 19.18
N THR A 179 18.59 1.18 18.63
CA THR A 179 19.03 2.35 19.41
C THR A 179 17.94 2.80 20.39
N TRP A 180 16.67 2.87 19.93
CA TRP A 180 15.55 3.21 20.78
C TRP A 180 15.33 2.19 21.89
N ARG A 181 15.36 0.90 21.55
CA ARG A 181 15.22 -0.20 22.51
C ARG A 181 16.37 -0.18 23.53
N TRP A 182 17.59 0.03 23.08
CA TRP A 182 18.74 0.14 23.97
C TRP A 182 18.59 1.31 24.94
N LEU A 183 18.19 2.48 24.48
CA LEU A 183 17.92 3.63 25.36
C LEU A 183 16.85 3.34 26.40
N LYS A 184 15.73 2.75 26.01
CA LYS A 184 14.56 2.51 26.89
C LYS A 184 14.77 1.31 27.82
N GLN A 185 15.32 0.21 27.33
CA GLN A 185 15.38 -1.05 28.06
C GLN A 185 16.72 -1.30 28.74
N THR A 186 17.81 -0.72 28.25
CA THR A 186 19.14 -0.99 28.77
C THR A 186 19.74 0.20 29.51
N PHE A 187 19.73 1.40 28.92
CA PHE A 187 20.32 2.58 29.53
C PHE A 187 19.43 3.19 30.62
N GLN A 188 18.14 3.44 30.32
CA GLN A 188 17.23 4.12 31.25
C GLN A 188 17.10 3.43 32.63
N PRO A 189 17.08 2.07 32.73
CA PRO A 189 17.09 1.40 34.03
C PRO A 189 18.39 1.53 34.83
N CYS A 190 19.51 2.00 34.22
CA CYS A 190 20.78 2.21 34.92
C CYS A 190 20.86 3.56 35.65
N LEU A 191 19.93 4.47 35.36
CA LEU A 191 19.87 5.79 35.99
C LEU A 191 19.54 5.70 37.48
N GLU A 192 19.87 6.75 38.26
CA GLU A 192 19.49 6.87 39.66
C GLU A 192 17.96 6.86 39.78
N ASP A 193 17.27 7.68 39.01
CA ASP A 193 15.82 7.68 38.87
C ASP A 193 15.46 7.81 37.38
N ALA A 194 14.70 6.84 36.90
CA ALA A 194 14.29 6.79 35.50
C ALA A 194 13.37 7.94 35.06
N LEU A 195 12.76 8.68 35.98
CA LEU A 195 11.81 9.76 35.67
C LEU A 195 12.38 11.16 35.92
N THR A 196 13.14 11.31 37.01
CA THR A 196 13.58 12.62 37.50
C THR A 196 15.03 12.95 37.19
N THR A 197 15.86 11.97 36.77
CA THR A 197 17.25 12.19 36.36
C THR A 197 17.33 13.21 35.23
N TRP A 198 18.15 14.25 35.45
CA TRP A 198 18.37 15.29 34.45
C TRP A 198 19.01 14.71 33.18
N GLY A 199 18.34 14.89 32.04
CA GLY A 199 18.81 14.36 30.76
C GLY A 199 18.61 15.33 29.60
N ARG A 200 19.60 15.40 28.70
CA ARG A 200 19.53 16.17 27.45
C ARG A 200 19.81 15.29 26.27
N PHE A 201 18.91 15.37 25.29
CA PHE A 201 19.07 14.72 24.00
C PHE A 201 19.39 15.80 22.98
N LEU A 202 20.59 15.78 22.47
CA LEU A 202 21.05 16.71 21.44
C LEU A 202 21.13 15.97 20.12
N GLY A 203 20.67 16.57 19.06
CA GLY A 203 20.73 15.92 17.76
C GLY A 203 20.31 16.82 16.61
N THR A 204 20.50 16.27 15.44
CA THR A 204 20.00 16.80 14.18
C THR A 204 18.95 15.82 13.66
N ARG A 205 17.82 16.31 13.16
CA ARG A 205 16.73 15.44 12.65
C ARG A 205 17.13 14.82 11.32
N ARG A 206 17.39 13.53 11.30
CA ARG A 206 17.96 12.80 10.15
C ARG A 206 16.96 11.80 9.54
N GLY A 207 15.80 12.28 9.14
CA GLY A 207 14.76 11.47 8.51
C GLY A 207 13.65 11.00 9.47
N SER A 208 12.69 10.29 8.91
CA SER A 208 11.60 9.67 9.67
C SER A 208 12.15 8.59 10.63
N ASN A 209 11.56 8.48 11.81
CA ASN A 209 11.99 7.58 12.88
C ASN A 209 13.38 7.87 13.48
N SER A 210 14.00 9.03 13.19
CA SER A 210 15.19 9.47 13.92
C SER A 210 14.90 9.65 15.40
N LEU A 211 15.94 9.53 16.26
CA LEU A 211 15.78 9.65 17.71
C LEU A 211 15.04 10.94 18.12
N PRO A 212 15.39 12.14 17.60
CA PRO A 212 14.66 13.36 17.95
C PRO A 212 13.17 13.30 17.62
N GLU A 213 12.80 12.73 16.46
CA GLU A 213 11.40 12.59 16.08
C GLU A 213 10.65 11.60 16.98
N ARG A 214 11.28 10.48 17.35
CA ARG A 214 10.67 9.49 18.26
C ARG A 214 10.47 10.06 19.64
N LEU A 215 11.42 10.85 20.15
CA LEU A 215 11.29 11.52 21.44
C LEU A 215 10.12 12.52 21.43
N GLU A 216 9.95 13.28 20.36
CA GLU A 216 8.83 14.20 20.16
C GLU A 216 7.49 13.46 20.10
N LYS A 217 7.42 12.34 19.37
CA LYS A 217 6.23 11.46 19.30
C LYS A 217 5.91 10.81 20.67
N ASP A 218 6.92 10.50 21.47
CA ASP A 218 6.79 9.95 22.83
C ASP A 218 6.41 11.04 23.87
N GLY A 219 6.12 12.27 23.41
CA GLY A 219 5.65 13.38 24.23
C GLY A 219 6.77 14.19 24.89
N MET A 220 8.04 13.98 24.54
CA MET A 220 9.15 14.76 25.08
C MET A 220 9.14 16.18 24.52
N LYS A 221 9.27 17.18 25.39
CA LYS A 221 9.41 18.56 24.96
C LYS A 221 10.67 18.71 24.10
N THR A 222 10.50 19.26 22.89
CA THR A 222 11.58 19.51 21.93
C THR A 222 11.71 20.99 21.65
N VAL A 223 12.96 21.49 21.64
CA VAL A 223 13.30 22.86 21.24
C VAL A 223 14.12 22.77 19.98
N LYS A 224 13.74 23.52 18.93
CA LYS A 224 14.35 23.48 17.60
C LYS A 224 15.06 24.78 17.27
N PHE A 225 16.27 24.68 16.70
CA PHE A 225 17.10 25.80 16.26
C PHE A 225 17.45 25.60 14.79
N PRO A 226 16.56 25.90 13.83
CA PRO A 226 16.87 25.87 12.39
C PRO A 226 17.84 27.00 12.04
N ILE A 227 18.54 26.91 10.89
CA ILE A 227 19.52 27.93 10.46
C ILE A 227 18.86 29.31 10.17
N GLU A 228 17.60 29.29 9.77
CA GLU A 228 16.74 30.45 9.58
C GLU A 228 15.31 30.16 10.01
N SER A 229 14.54 31.19 10.28
CA SER A 229 13.12 31.11 10.63
C SER A 229 12.37 32.30 9.99
N LEU A 230 11.04 32.27 10.10
CA LEU A 230 10.22 33.43 9.76
C LEU A 230 10.04 34.29 11.01
N GLY A 231 10.32 35.58 10.88
CA GLY A 231 10.05 36.59 11.88
C GLY A 231 8.54 36.90 12.00
N GLU A 232 8.17 37.76 12.95
CA GLU A 232 6.77 38.11 13.24
C GLU A 232 6.01 38.71 12.05
N ARG A 233 6.73 39.34 11.10
CA ARG A 233 6.15 39.93 9.91
C ARG A 233 6.31 39.07 8.65
N GLY A 234 6.74 37.81 8.84
CA GLY A 234 6.97 36.86 7.74
C GLY A 234 8.30 37.05 7.01
N GLU A 235 9.17 37.95 7.49
CA GLU A 235 10.53 38.13 6.96
C GLU A 235 11.43 36.94 7.36
N ARG A 236 12.40 36.64 6.53
CA ARG A 236 13.43 35.63 6.84
C ARG A 236 14.43 36.17 7.84
N VAL A 237 14.67 35.43 8.91
CA VAL A 237 15.63 35.79 9.96
C VAL A 237 16.64 34.66 10.11
N ALA A 238 17.91 34.98 9.96
CA ALA A 238 19.00 34.03 10.23
C ALA A 238 19.15 33.80 11.74
N THR A 239 19.26 32.54 12.17
CA THR A 239 19.42 32.18 13.56
C THR A 239 20.76 32.64 14.15
N TRP A 240 21.81 32.68 13.33
CA TRP A 240 23.13 33.19 13.72
C TRP A 240 23.68 34.12 12.62
N PRO A 241 23.26 35.41 12.56
CA PRO A 241 23.62 36.31 11.49
C PRO A 241 25.11 36.59 11.34
N ALA A 242 25.86 36.61 12.45
CA ALA A 242 27.30 36.86 12.42
C ALA A 242 28.10 35.79 11.67
N LYS A 243 27.68 34.54 11.77
CA LYS A 243 28.36 33.40 11.11
C LYS A 243 27.64 32.99 9.81
N TRP A 244 26.34 33.07 9.82
CA TRP A 244 25.41 32.64 8.76
C TRP A 244 24.47 33.78 8.33
N PRO A 245 24.98 34.84 7.67
CA PRO A 245 24.11 35.87 7.08
C PRO A 245 23.24 35.26 5.99
N LEU A 246 22.04 35.83 5.72
CA LEU A 246 21.08 35.32 4.74
C LEU A 246 21.70 35.05 3.38
N ALA A 247 22.61 35.91 2.90
CA ALA A 247 23.29 35.68 1.64
C ALA A 247 24.13 34.39 1.62
N LYS A 248 24.76 34.04 2.76
CA LYS A 248 25.52 32.79 2.90
C LYS A 248 24.58 31.59 3.00
N ILE A 249 23.44 31.76 3.64
CA ILE A 249 22.39 30.72 3.69
C ILE A 249 21.82 30.49 2.26
N ASP A 250 21.64 31.54 1.47
CA ASP A 250 21.17 31.39 0.09
C ASP A 250 22.21 30.69 -0.80
N GLN A 251 23.50 30.98 -0.61
CA GLN A 251 24.57 30.23 -1.27
C GLN A 251 24.55 28.75 -0.87
N LEU A 252 24.39 28.46 0.41
CA LEU A 252 24.27 27.10 0.92
C LEU A 252 23.07 26.36 0.32
N LYS A 253 21.89 27.02 0.23
CA LYS A 253 20.72 26.47 -0.45
C LYS A 253 20.99 26.17 -1.92
N TYR A 254 21.70 27.08 -2.60
CA TYR A 254 22.07 26.86 -3.99
C TYR A 254 22.98 25.64 -4.16
N ASP A 255 23.93 25.42 -3.25
CA ASP A 255 24.81 24.25 -3.26
C ASP A 255 24.03 22.94 -3.03
N TYR A 256 22.96 23.00 -2.23
CA TYR A 256 22.04 21.88 -1.95
C TYR A 256 20.85 21.77 -2.92
N ARG A 257 20.77 22.57 -4.01
CA ARG A 257 19.59 22.62 -4.91
C ARG A 257 19.20 21.25 -5.51
N GLY A 258 20.17 20.33 -5.66
CA GLY A 258 19.92 18.96 -6.10
C GLY A 258 19.50 18.01 -4.98
N ASN A 259 19.51 18.47 -3.73
CA ASN A 259 19.28 17.66 -2.55
C ASN A 259 18.73 18.50 -1.37
N MET A 260 17.61 19.19 -1.63
CA MET A 260 17.00 20.12 -0.68
C MET A 260 16.55 19.45 0.63
N ASP A 261 16.38 18.16 0.62
CA ASP A 261 16.00 17.42 1.82
C ASP A 261 17.16 17.22 2.76
N LEU A 262 18.35 16.96 2.22
CA LEU A 262 19.54 16.95 3.05
C LEU A 262 19.77 18.35 3.67
N TYR A 263 19.49 19.43 2.93
CA TYR A 263 19.46 20.78 3.47
C TYR A 263 18.46 20.92 4.61
N ALA A 264 17.24 20.46 4.40
CA ALA A 264 16.17 20.54 5.41
C ALA A 264 16.52 19.73 6.67
N GLN A 265 17.10 18.55 6.51
CA GLN A 265 17.57 17.72 7.63
C GLN A 265 18.70 18.37 8.41
N GLU A 266 19.77 18.77 7.74
CA GLU A 266 20.99 19.27 8.38
C GLU A 266 20.84 20.71 8.90
N TYR A 267 19.96 21.53 8.28
CA TYR A 267 19.89 22.96 8.56
C TYR A 267 18.53 23.47 9.03
N MET A 268 17.42 22.81 8.69
CA MET A 268 16.09 23.30 9.06
C MET A 268 15.44 22.54 10.22
N CYS A 269 16.09 21.51 10.76
CA CYS A 269 15.51 20.60 11.77
C CYS A 269 14.20 19.97 11.30
N GLU A 270 14.07 19.73 9.99
CA GLU A 270 12.90 19.11 9.38
C GLU A 270 13.23 17.69 8.96
N ALA A 271 12.37 16.74 9.35
CA ALA A 271 12.48 15.35 8.89
C ALA A 271 11.96 15.26 7.46
N THR A 272 12.79 15.61 6.49
CA THR A 272 12.50 15.34 5.10
C THR A 272 13.41 14.20 4.64
N SER A 273 12.82 13.05 4.32
CA SER A 273 13.52 11.95 3.68
C SER A 273 13.16 11.95 2.20
N SER A 274 13.63 12.90 1.40
CA SER A 274 13.27 12.94 -0.01
C SER A 274 14.33 12.34 -0.92
N SER A 275 15.59 12.28 -0.51
CA SER A 275 16.55 11.46 -1.29
C SER A 275 16.14 10.00 -1.39
N ASP A 276 15.33 9.52 -0.43
CA ASP A 276 14.76 8.18 -0.43
C ASP A 276 13.24 8.15 -0.70
N ARG A 277 12.55 9.30 -0.69
CA ARG A 277 11.12 9.33 -1.01
C ARG A 277 10.89 9.05 -2.49
N ARG A 278 10.27 7.92 -2.76
CA ARG A 278 9.82 7.55 -4.11
C ARG A 278 8.47 8.19 -4.45
N PHE A 279 7.68 8.58 -3.45
CA PHE A 279 6.36 9.16 -3.61
C PHE A 279 6.25 10.50 -2.89
N THR A 280 5.62 11.48 -3.54
CA THR A 280 5.38 12.83 -3.00
C THR A 280 3.91 13.18 -3.06
N ARG A 281 3.43 14.10 -2.20
CA ARG A 281 2.02 14.55 -2.21
C ARG A 281 1.58 15.12 -3.57
N ALA A 282 2.49 15.71 -4.33
CA ALA A 282 2.19 16.24 -5.66
C ALA A 282 1.81 15.17 -6.69
N MET A 283 2.22 13.91 -6.46
CA MET A 283 1.88 12.76 -7.29
C MET A 283 0.47 12.23 -7.02
N PHE A 284 -0.14 12.57 -5.89
CA PHE A 284 -1.46 12.08 -5.51
C PHE A 284 -2.55 12.85 -6.25
N LYS A 285 -3.33 12.13 -7.04
CA LYS A 285 -4.47 12.67 -7.79
C LYS A 285 -5.77 12.15 -7.20
N TYR A 286 -6.76 13.01 -7.04
CA TYR A 286 -8.05 12.68 -6.46
C TYR A 286 -9.15 13.03 -7.47
N GLU A 287 -9.89 12.02 -7.91
CA GLU A 287 -11.06 12.19 -8.75
C GLU A 287 -12.21 11.41 -8.13
N PRO A 288 -13.21 12.06 -7.52
CA PRO A 288 -14.39 11.37 -7.02
C PRO A 288 -15.07 10.62 -8.15
N ARG A 289 -15.25 9.31 -7.98
CA ARG A 289 -15.88 8.46 -8.98
C ARG A 289 -17.05 7.70 -8.40
N VAL A 290 -18.08 7.52 -9.21
CA VAL A 290 -19.14 6.56 -8.96
C VAL A 290 -18.78 5.30 -9.73
N ARG A 291 -18.78 4.15 -9.07
CA ARG A 291 -18.50 2.86 -9.69
C ARG A 291 -19.59 2.51 -10.70
N THR A 292 -19.20 2.29 -11.94
CA THR A 292 -20.08 1.81 -13.02
C THR A 292 -19.41 0.59 -13.65
N TRP A 293 -19.64 -0.61 -13.12
CA TRP A 293 -19.22 -1.91 -13.70
C TRP A 293 -17.74 -2.00 -14.11
N GLU A 294 -16.90 -1.19 -13.51
CA GLU A 294 -15.45 -1.30 -13.68
C GLU A 294 -14.95 -2.58 -12.99
N GLY A 295 -14.14 -3.38 -13.67
CA GLY A 295 -13.57 -4.59 -13.08
C GLY A 295 -12.69 -4.23 -11.87
N VAL A 296 -13.18 -4.50 -10.67
CA VAL A 296 -12.44 -4.25 -9.43
C VAL A 296 -11.61 -5.47 -9.07
N TYR A 297 -10.39 -5.23 -8.70
CA TYR A 297 -9.48 -6.21 -8.10
C TYR A 297 -9.24 -5.84 -6.66
N ALA A 298 -9.06 -6.82 -5.80
CA ALA A 298 -8.67 -6.60 -4.43
C ALA A 298 -7.55 -7.56 -4.03
N PHE A 299 -6.71 -7.12 -3.11
CA PHE A 299 -5.66 -7.94 -2.52
C PHE A 299 -5.67 -7.79 -1.02
N VAL A 300 -5.48 -8.91 -0.34
CA VAL A 300 -5.34 -9.00 1.12
C VAL A 300 -4.02 -9.69 1.42
N ASP A 301 -3.16 -9.03 2.22
CA ASP A 301 -1.87 -9.56 2.71
C ASP A 301 -2.07 -10.09 4.13
N PRO A 302 -2.41 -11.39 4.31
CA PRO A 302 -2.64 -11.96 5.63
C PRO A 302 -1.30 -12.32 6.27
N ARG A 303 -0.77 -11.48 7.13
CA ARG A 303 0.47 -11.80 7.85
C ARG A 303 0.25 -12.82 8.96
N ARG A 304 1.21 -13.73 9.10
CA ARG A 304 1.25 -14.64 10.25
C ARG A 304 1.64 -13.87 11.51
N ALA A 305 0.80 -13.93 12.53
CA ALA A 305 1.23 -13.59 13.88
C ALA A 305 2.27 -14.61 14.33
N SER A 306 3.54 -14.21 14.45
CA SER A 306 4.55 -14.99 15.14
C SER A 306 4.43 -14.74 16.64
N GLY A 307 3.80 -15.66 17.37
CA GLY A 307 3.58 -15.54 18.80
C GLY A 307 2.27 -14.82 19.19
N LYS A 308 2.23 -14.23 20.38
CA LYS A 308 1.04 -13.57 20.95
C LYS A 308 0.76 -12.14 20.43
N GLN A 309 1.47 -11.66 19.42
CA GLN A 309 1.27 -10.32 18.86
C GLN A 309 0.39 -10.43 17.60
N ALA A 310 -0.72 -9.68 17.56
CA ALA A 310 -1.51 -9.48 16.36
C ALA A 310 -0.61 -8.92 15.25
N ALA A 311 -0.66 -9.51 14.05
CA ALA A 311 0.05 -8.99 12.90
C ALA A 311 -0.84 -7.98 12.17
N SER A 312 -0.26 -6.90 11.67
CA SER A 312 -0.95 -5.96 10.81
C SER A 312 -1.23 -6.61 9.46
N LEU A 313 -2.49 -6.59 9.03
CA LEU A 313 -2.96 -7.04 7.73
C LEU A 313 -3.17 -5.81 6.84
N GLY A 314 -2.64 -5.82 5.62
CA GLY A 314 -2.89 -4.77 4.64
C GLY A 314 -3.80 -5.24 3.52
N TRP A 315 -4.70 -4.37 3.06
CA TRP A 315 -5.54 -4.64 1.90
C TRP A 315 -5.74 -3.40 1.03
N ALA A 316 -6.00 -3.63 -0.25
CA ALA A 316 -6.36 -2.59 -1.20
C ALA A 316 -7.33 -3.11 -2.26
N ALA A 317 -8.18 -2.21 -2.78
CA ALA A 317 -9.11 -2.47 -3.88
C ALA A 317 -8.95 -1.42 -4.97
N TRP A 318 -8.85 -1.86 -6.22
CA TRP A 318 -8.57 -0.98 -7.37
C TRP A 318 -9.23 -1.47 -8.65
N SER A 319 -9.24 -0.60 -9.68
CA SER A 319 -9.58 -0.93 -11.06
C SER A 319 -8.57 -0.33 -12.04
N TRP A 320 -8.44 -0.95 -13.20
CA TRP A 320 -7.73 -0.37 -14.33
C TRP A 320 -8.73 0.23 -15.32
N VAL A 321 -8.78 1.56 -15.42
CA VAL A 321 -9.71 2.30 -16.27
C VAL A 321 -8.94 3.15 -17.26
N ASN A 322 -9.06 2.88 -18.53
CA ASN A 322 -8.34 3.61 -19.58
C ASN A 322 -6.83 3.73 -19.29
N ARG A 323 -6.19 2.63 -18.89
CA ARG A 323 -4.78 2.53 -18.50
C ARG A 323 -4.40 3.31 -17.23
N ARG A 324 -5.36 3.83 -16.49
CA ARG A 324 -5.15 4.48 -15.18
C ARG A 324 -5.54 3.53 -14.07
N LEU A 325 -4.77 3.53 -13.01
CA LEU A 325 -5.03 2.78 -11.79
C LEU A 325 -5.92 3.60 -10.85
N VAL A 326 -7.17 3.21 -10.72
CA VAL A 326 -8.13 3.85 -9.79
C VAL A 326 -8.16 3.08 -8.48
N VAL A 327 -7.76 3.70 -7.39
CA VAL A 327 -7.78 3.13 -6.04
C VAL A 327 -9.10 3.49 -5.37
N TRP A 328 -9.93 2.47 -5.12
CA TRP A 328 -11.25 2.64 -4.51
C TRP A 328 -11.20 2.72 -2.99
N ALA A 329 -10.43 1.84 -2.38
CA ALA A 329 -10.26 1.77 -0.94
C ALA A 329 -8.99 1.00 -0.57
N SER A 330 -8.53 1.25 0.64
CA SER A 330 -7.40 0.56 1.24
C SER A 330 -7.52 0.63 2.76
N GLY A 331 -6.85 -0.27 3.46
CA GLY A 331 -6.79 -0.25 4.92
C GLY A 331 -5.74 -1.21 5.46
N SER A 332 -5.41 -1.02 6.71
CA SER A 332 -4.61 -1.96 7.48
C SER A 332 -5.26 -2.19 8.84
N GLU A 333 -5.30 -3.44 9.26
CA GLU A 333 -6.04 -3.87 10.43
C GLU A 333 -5.23 -4.84 11.25
N PHE A 334 -5.38 -4.77 12.57
CA PHE A 334 -4.82 -5.75 13.50
C PHE A 334 -5.93 -6.71 13.90
N ILE A 335 -6.10 -7.78 13.11
CA ILE A 335 -7.18 -8.74 13.29
C ILE A 335 -6.67 -10.16 13.49
N ALA A 336 -7.51 -10.99 14.08
CA ALA A 336 -7.23 -12.41 14.25
C ALA A 336 -7.42 -13.17 12.91
N PRO A 337 -6.85 -14.37 12.76
CA PRO A 337 -6.95 -15.14 11.51
C PRO A 337 -8.39 -15.47 11.06
N ASP A 338 -9.30 -15.69 11.99
CA ASP A 338 -10.73 -15.93 11.72
C ASP A 338 -11.45 -14.67 11.23
N GLU A 339 -11.07 -13.50 11.74
CA GLU A 339 -11.58 -12.21 11.27
C GLU A 339 -11.10 -11.88 9.85
N THR A 340 -9.94 -12.41 9.41
CA THR A 340 -9.44 -12.26 8.04
C THR A 340 -10.40 -12.83 7.01
N VAL A 341 -11.03 -13.97 7.30
CA VAL A 341 -12.05 -14.56 6.41
C VAL A 341 -13.25 -13.62 6.29
N SER A 342 -13.73 -13.09 7.41
CA SER A 342 -14.85 -12.12 7.41
C SER A 342 -14.52 -10.88 6.58
N LEU A 343 -13.32 -10.32 6.73
CA LEU A 343 -12.85 -9.17 5.94
C LEU A 343 -12.82 -9.45 4.43
N ILE A 344 -12.38 -10.65 4.02
CA ILE A 344 -12.38 -11.06 2.62
C ILE A 344 -13.81 -11.05 2.05
N PHE A 345 -14.78 -11.55 2.81
CA PHE A 345 -16.19 -11.51 2.41
C PHE A 345 -16.75 -10.09 2.37
N ASP A 346 -16.42 -9.24 3.35
CA ASP A 346 -16.84 -7.83 3.38
C ASP A 346 -16.29 -7.06 2.17
N ILE A 347 -15.03 -7.32 1.79
CA ILE A 347 -14.43 -6.77 0.57
C ILE A 347 -15.16 -7.27 -0.68
N ALA A 348 -15.47 -8.58 -0.73
CA ALA A 348 -16.18 -9.17 -1.85
C ALA A 348 -17.61 -8.63 -2.00
N GLU A 349 -18.33 -8.47 -0.91
CA GLU A 349 -19.70 -7.91 -0.91
C GLU A 349 -19.70 -6.42 -1.28
N ARG A 350 -18.75 -5.66 -0.73
CA ARG A 350 -18.69 -4.21 -0.92
C ARG A 350 -18.24 -3.80 -2.31
N PHE A 351 -17.25 -4.48 -2.87
CA PHE A 351 -16.61 -4.05 -4.11
C PHE A 351 -16.99 -4.93 -5.31
N ASP A 352 -17.61 -6.08 -5.07
CA ASP A 352 -17.95 -7.05 -6.11
C ASP A 352 -16.77 -7.31 -7.09
N PRO A 353 -15.58 -7.71 -6.57
CA PRO A 353 -14.37 -7.73 -7.34
C PRO A 353 -14.33 -8.86 -8.37
N VAL A 354 -13.54 -8.67 -9.43
CA VAL A 354 -13.14 -9.74 -10.36
C VAL A 354 -12.39 -10.82 -9.57
N TRP A 355 -11.41 -10.41 -8.77
CA TRP A 355 -10.69 -11.28 -7.85
C TRP A 355 -10.47 -10.60 -6.51
N VAL A 356 -10.66 -11.35 -5.44
CA VAL A 356 -10.03 -11.09 -4.15
C VAL A 356 -8.79 -12.00 -4.07
N MET A 357 -7.64 -11.42 -4.27
CA MET A 357 -6.37 -12.13 -4.18
C MET A 357 -5.90 -12.19 -2.73
N ALA A 358 -5.33 -13.33 -2.34
CA ALA A 358 -4.70 -13.51 -1.04
C ALA A 358 -3.35 -14.20 -1.21
N GLU A 359 -2.33 -13.72 -0.47
CA GLU A 359 -1.01 -14.35 -0.50
C GLU A 359 -1.06 -15.73 0.17
N LEU A 360 -0.55 -16.76 -0.53
CA LEU A 360 -0.65 -18.15 -0.10
C LEU A 360 0.62 -18.72 0.53
N ASP A 361 1.76 -18.04 0.53
CA ASP A 361 3.03 -18.62 0.97
C ASP A 361 2.96 -19.28 2.35
N GLY A 362 2.74 -20.60 2.31
CA GLY A 362 2.53 -21.44 3.48
C GLY A 362 1.19 -21.25 4.21
N LEU A 363 0.21 -20.58 3.60
CA LEU A 363 -1.11 -20.28 4.16
C LEU A 363 -2.26 -21.06 3.51
N GLU A 364 -2.01 -21.81 2.44
CA GLU A 364 -3.06 -22.50 1.66
C GLU A 364 -4.06 -23.28 2.54
N GLN A 365 -3.57 -24.02 3.50
CA GLN A 365 -4.44 -24.88 4.32
C GLN A 365 -5.27 -24.12 5.34
N TRP A 366 -4.76 -23.03 5.92
CA TRP A 366 -5.51 -22.35 6.97
C TRP A 366 -6.37 -21.20 6.48
N LEU A 367 -6.14 -20.65 5.28
CA LEU A 367 -6.97 -19.58 4.75
C LEU A 367 -8.02 -20.09 3.75
N MET A 368 -7.61 -20.87 2.74
CA MET A 368 -8.54 -21.32 1.70
C MET A 368 -9.59 -22.30 2.21
N GLN A 369 -9.24 -23.15 3.15
CA GLN A 369 -10.20 -24.08 3.75
C GLN A 369 -11.32 -23.37 4.54
N PRO A 370 -11.01 -22.44 5.47
CA PRO A 370 -12.03 -21.62 6.12
C PRO A 370 -12.87 -20.76 5.15
N ILE A 371 -12.29 -20.20 4.08
CA ILE A 371 -13.04 -19.50 3.06
C ILE A 371 -14.09 -20.42 2.42
N ARG A 372 -13.71 -21.65 2.03
CA ARG A 372 -14.64 -22.64 1.47
C ARG A 372 -15.77 -23.00 2.45
N GLN A 373 -15.42 -23.21 3.70
CA GLN A 373 -16.43 -23.48 4.74
C GLN A 373 -17.39 -22.30 4.90
N GLU A 374 -16.90 -21.10 4.87
CA GLU A 374 -17.71 -19.89 4.99
C GLU A 374 -18.60 -19.67 3.74
N GLN A 375 -18.11 -19.99 2.53
CA GLN A 375 -18.94 -20.00 1.31
C GLN A 375 -20.12 -20.96 1.44
N VAL A 376 -19.86 -22.17 1.92
CA VAL A 376 -20.93 -23.15 2.17
C VAL A 376 -21.92 -22.64 3.22
N ARG A 377 -21.42 -22.06 4.31
CA ARG A 377 -22.25 -21.50 5.38
C ARG A 377 -23.14 -20.34 4.90
N ARG A 378 -22.60 -19.46 4.06
CA ARG A 378 -23.34 -18.30 3.49
C ARG A 378 -24.20 -18.67 2.28
N GLY A 379 -23.97 -19.84 1.67
CA GLY A 379 -24.74 -20.31 0.52
C GLY A 379 -24.38 -19.62 -0.80
N TYR A 380 -23.24 -18.94 -0.88
CA TYR A 380 -22.74 -18.33 -2.11
C TYR A 380 -21.23 -18.36 -2.21
N THR A 381 -20.72 -18.33 -3.44
CA THR A 381 -19.28 -18.37 -3.75
C THR A 381 -18.78 -16.97 -4.10
N ILE A 382 -17.59 -16.62 -3.60
CA ILE A 382 -16.88 -15.39 -3.94
C ILE A 382 -15.64 -15.69 -4.79
N PRO A 383 -15.19 -14.78 -5.68
CA PRO A 383 -14.04 -15.00 -6.54
C PRO A 383 -12.74 -14.79 -5.76
N VAL A 384 -12.26 -15.80 -5.06
CA VAL A 384 -10.97 -15.76 -4.34
C VAL A 384 -9.90 -16.46 -5.14
N LYS A 385 -8.73 -15.82 -5.29
CA LYS A 385 -7.56 -16.35 -5.97
C LYS A 385 -6.35 -16.31 -5.04
N GLY A 386 -5.76 -17.45 -4.79
CA GLY A 386 -4.48 -17.54 -4.11
C GLY A 386 -3.34 -17.11 -5.02
N VAL A 387 -2.45 -16.26 -4.55
CA VAL A 387 -1.26 -15.81 -5.29
C VAL A 387 -0.01 -16.05 -4.47
N HIS A 388 1.08 -16.42 -5.13
CA HIS A 388 2.36 -16.58 -4.46
C HIS A 388 2.97 -15.22 -4.13
N ALA A 389 3.65 -15.14 -2.96
CA ALA A 389 4.41 -13.95 -2.62
C ALA A 389 5.42 -13.62 -3.72
N ILE A 390 5.49 -12.35 -4.07
CA ILE A 390 6.52 -11.87 -4.99
C ILE A 390 7.83 -11.84 -4.21
N SER A 391 8.44 -13.02 -4.05
CA SER A 391 9.77 -13.16 -3.49
C SER A 391 10.78 -12.68 -4.53
N GLY A 392 11.37 -11.51 -4.28
CA GLY A 392 12.44 -11.00 -5.12
C GLY A 392 13.67 -11.91 -5.07
N THR A 393 13.79 -12.80 -6.04
CA THR A 393 14.98 -13.64 -6.26
C THR A 393 16.21 -12.82 -6.72
N ARG A 394 16.11 -11.49 -6.83
CA ARG A 394 17.19 -10.58 -7.23
C ARG A 394 17.26 -9.33 -6.33
N GLY A 395 17.49 -9.51 -5.03
CA GLY A 395 18.04 -8.46 -4.18
C GLY A 395 17.13 -7.27 -3.76
N GLY A 396 15.84 -7.24 -4.13
CA GLY A 396 14.98 -6.08 -3.85
C GLY A 396 13.74 -6.36 -2.99
N GLY A 397 13.27 -7.58 -2.92
CA GLY A 397 12.13 -7.98 -2.09
C GLY A 397 10.84 -7.15 -2.32
N GLN A 398 9.97 -7.13 -1.33
CA GLN A 398 8.71 -6.38 -1.32
C GLN A 398 8.89 -4.86 -1.55
N ALA A 399 10.03 -4.28 -1.14
CA ALA A 399 10.30 -2.85 -1.34
C ALA A 399 10.42 -2.49 -2.83
N ALA A 400 11.15 -3.28 -3.62
CA ALA A 400 11.27 -3.04 -5.06
C ALA A 400 9.92 -3.17 -5.79
N PHE A 401 9.03 -4.00 -5.25
CA PHE A 401 7.69 -4.18 -5.79
C PHE A 401 6.79 -2.96 -5.56
N VAL A 402 6.82 -2.38 -4.36
CA VAL A 402 6.14 -1.09 -4.09
C VAL A 402 6.77 0.04 -4.92
N GLU A 403 8.12 0.05 -5.04
CA GLU A 403 8.83 1.03 -5.86
C GLU A 403 8.38 1.01 -7.34
N GLY A 404 7.98 -0.16 -7.85
CA GLY A 404 7.42 -0.31 -9.19
C GLY A 404 6.16 0.52 -9.46
N LEU A 405 5.42 0.95 -8.43
CA LEU A 405 4.30 1.88 -8.56
C LEU A 405 4.73 3.32 -8.86
N GLN A 406 5.98 3.69 -8.55
CA GLN A 406 6.46 5.07 -8.64
C GLN A 406 6.29 5.68 -10.03
N PRO A 407 6.61 5.00 -11.15
CA PRO A 407 6.40 5.54 -12.48
C PRO A 407 4.93 5.91 -12.77
N LEU A 408 3.97 5.09 -12.30
CA LEU A 408 2.54 5.35 -12.48
C LEU A 408 2.11 6.59 -11.68
N PHE A 409 2.60 6.73 -10.44
CA PHE A 409 2.35 7.93 -9.63
C PHE A 409 2.99 9.17 -10.25
N ALA A 410 4.22 9.08 -10.75
CA ALA A 410 4.93 10.20 -11.38
C ALA A 410 4.25 10.64 -12.68
N ALA A 411 3.70 9.70 -13.47
CA ALA A 411 2.93 9.99 -14.66
C ALA A 411 1.51 10.55 -14.36
N GLY A 412 1.07 10.51 -13.09
CA GLY A 412 -0.29 10.90 -12.71
C GLY A 412 -1.35 9.90 -13.17
N GLU A 413 -0.94 8.65 -13.38
CA GLU A 413 -1.83 7.56 -13.82
C GLU A 413 -2.50 6.84 -12.64
N VAL A 414 -2.09 7.13 -11.40
CA VAL A 414 -2.77 6.64 -10.19
C VAL A 414 -3.74 7.69 -9.68
N ILE A 415 -4.99 7.28 -9.52
CA ILE A 415 -6.10 8.14 -9.10
C ILE A 415 -6.73 7.56 -7.84
N PHE A 416 -6.87 8.34 -6.80
CA PHE A 416 -7.65 8.00 -5.63
C PHE A 416 -9.10 8.43 -5.84
N ALA A 417 -10.04 7.48 -5.82
CA ALA A 417 -11.47 7.77 -5.88
C ALA A 417 -11.97 8.59 -4.68
N ARG A 418 -11.24 8.49 -3.57
CA ARG A 418 -11.41 9.25 -2.33
C ARG A 418 -10.07 9.26 -1.57
N PRO A 419 -9.86 10.19 -0.63
CA PRO A 419 -8.65 10.18 0.21
C PRO A 419 -8.41 8.83 0.90
N GLN A 420 -7.15 8.38 0.90
CA GLN A 420 -6.68 7.14 1.50
C GLN A 420 -5.57 7.45 2.54
N PRO A 421 -5.91 8.02 3.71
CA PRO A 421 -4.91 8.63 4.60
C PRO A 421 -3.79 7.67 5.01
N GLU A 422 -4.12 6.42 5.24
CA GLU A 422 -3.17 5.40 5.67
C GLU A 422 -2.23 4.98 4.53
N LEU A 423 -2.75 4.65 3.36
CA LEU A 423 -1.95 4.34 2.17
C LEU A 423 -1.06 5.53 1.78
N GLU A 424 -1.61 6.74 1.79
CA GLU A 424 -0.86 7.97 1.51
C GLU A 424 0.30 8.15 2.48
N ALA A 425 0.07 7.94 3.79
CA ALA A 425 1.12 8.02 4.80
C ALA A 425 2.21 6.97 4.59
N GLN A 426 1.83 5.72 4.26
CA GLN A 426 2.77 4.64 3.96
C GLN A 426 3.60 4.94 2.70
N LEU A 427 2.99 5.43 1.62
CA LEU A 427 3.69 5.84 0.40
C LEU A 427 4.64 7.03 0.65
N LEU A 428 4.21 8.03 1.42
CA LEU A 428 5.04 9.18 1.77
C LEU A 428 6.24 8.81 2.66
N SER A 429 6.13 7.76 3.46
CA SER A 429 7.22 7.27 4.30
C SER A 429 8.11 6.24 3.60
N PHE A 430 7.72 5.75 2.42
CA PHE A 430 8.47 4.73 1.68
C PHE A 430 9.86 5.24 1.25
N PRO A 431 10.95 4.44 1.36
CA PRO A 431 10.99 3.00 1.64
C PRO A 431 10.98 2.62 3.13
N HIS A 432 10.81 3.57 4.02
CA HIS A 432 10.84 3.37 5.46
C HIS A 432 9.41 3.20 6.03
N GLY A 433 9.31 2.63 7.23
CA GLY A 433 8.03 2.46 7.92
C GLY A 433 7.19 1.24 7.52
N ILE A 434 5.93 1.23 7.99
CA ILE A 434 4.94 0.20 7.70
C ILE A 434 4.51 0.33 6.23
N ARG A 435 4.31 -0.81 5.54
CA ARG A 435 4.04 -0.86 4.10
C ARG A 435 2.90 -1.79 3.71
N ASP A 436 2.12 -2.26 4.67
CA ASP A 436 1.16 -3.33 4.44
C ASP A 436 0.14 -2.98 3.36
N THR A 437 -0.44 -1.78 3.43
CA THR A 437 -1.38 -1.28 2.44
C THR A 437 -0.72 -0.94 1.10
N ALA A 438 0.51 -0.39 1.13
CA ALA A 438 1.27 -0.11 -0.07
C ALA A 438 1.72 -1.39 -0.78
N ASN A 439 2.09 -2.44 -0.04
CA ASN A 439 2.36 -3.77 -0.57
C ASN A 439 1.10 -4.36 -1.23
N ALA A 440 -0.05 -4.25 -0.57
CA ALA A 440 -1.31 -4.71 -1.14
C ALA A 440 -1.64 -4.02 -2.47
N LEU A 441 -1.48 -2.69 -2.55
CA LEU A 441 -1.70 -1.95 -3.79
C LEU A 441 -0.69 -2.34 -4.89
N ALA A 442 0.54 -2.69 -4.54
CA ALA A 442 1.57 -3.04 -5.52
C ALA A 442 1.16 -4.24 -6.39
N TYR A 443 0.31 -5.14 -5.88
CA TYR A 443 -0.23 -6.25 -6.67
C TYR A 443 -1.09 -5.79 -7.88
N ALA A 444 -1.50 -4.54 -7.92
CA ALA A 444 -2.17 -3.97 -9.10
C ALA A 444 -1.31 -4.05 -10.37
N GLN A 445 0.02 -4.08 -10.24
CA GLN A 445 0.95 -4.18 -11.37
C GLN A 445 1.06 -5.61 -11.94
N THR A 446 0.58 -6.59 -11.18
CA THR A 446 0.62 -7.99 -11.62
C THR A 446 -0.45 -8.26 -12.66
N ARG A 447 -0.30 -9.37 -13.35
CA ARG A 447 -1.32 -9.87 -14.27
C ARG A 447 -2.63 -10.17 -13.51
N ASP A 448 -2.54 -10.82 -12.37
CA ASP A 448 -3.70 -11.16 -11.54
C ASP A 448 -4.40 -9.91 -11.00
N GLY A 449 -3.65 -8.83 -10.78
CA GLY A 449 -4.16 -7.51 -10.43
C GLY A 449 -4.67 -6.66 -11.58
N GLY A 450 -4.73 -7.20 -12.81
CA GLY A 450 -5.24 -6.55 -14.00
C GLY A 450 -4.23 -5.69 -14.76
N GLY A 451 -3.05 -5.40 -14.21
CA GLY A 451 -2.07 -4.49 -14.82
C GLY A 451 -1.45 -5.00 -16.13
N ALA A 452 -1.36 -6.33 -16.31
CA ALA A 452 -0.86 -6.98 -17.51
C ALA A 452 -1.81 -8.05 -18.03
N ALA A 453 -3.07 -8.05 -17.60
CA ALA A 453 -4.09 -8.99 -18.05
C ALA A 453 -4.47 -8.68 -19.50
N VAL A 454 -4.58 -9.75 -20.31
CA VAL A 454 -5.08 -9.65 -21.70
C VAL A 454 -6.43 -10.35 -21.77
N PRO A 455 -7.55 -9.60 -21.79
CA PRO A 455 -8.87 -10.18 -21.87
C PRO A 455 -9.07 -10.91 -23.21
N ILE A 456 -9.86 -11.97 -23.20
CA ILE A 456 -10.21 -12.68 -24.43
C ILE A 456 -11.24 -11.88 -25.23
N TYR A 457 -12.12 -11.16 -24.54
CA TYR A 457 -13.13 -10.27 -25.12
C TYR A 457 -12.81 -8.80 -24.80
N ASP A 458 -12.25 -8.09 -25.76
CA ASP A 458 -11.90 -6.67 -25.68
C ASP A 458 -13.05 -5.73 -26.10
N GLY A 459 -14.09 -6.28 -26.74
CA GLY A 459 -15.29 -5.53 -27.18
C GLY A 459 -16.32 -5.28 -26.06
N PHE A 460 -16.12 -5.82 -24.86
CA PHE A 460 -17.06 -5.60 -23.76
C PHE A 460 -16.94 -4.17 -23.21
N ASN A 461 -18.06 -3.45 -23.18
CA ASN A 461 -18.21 -2.14 -22.58
C ASN A 461 -19.39 -2.18 -21.60
N PRO A 462 -19.14 -2.03 -20.29
CA PRO A 462 -20.19 -2.08 -19.29
C PRO A 462 -21.32 -1.07 -19.50
N GLU A 463 -21.00 0.16 -19.93
CA GLU A 463 -21.98 1.22 -20.16
C GLU A 463 -22.99 0.86 -21.26
N ASN A 464 -22.56 0.05 -22.23
CA ASN A 464 -23.40 -0.36 -23.35
C ASN A 464 -24.09 -1.69 -23.08
N HIS A 465 -23.41 -2.67 -22.50
CA HIS A 465 -23.87 -4.06 -22.42
C HIS A 465 -24.63 -4.39 -21.14
N VAL A 466 -24.47 -3.60 -20.05
CA VAL A 466 -25.22 -3.82 -18.81
C VAL A 466 -26.56 -3.13 -18.89
N VAL A 467 -27.63 -3.91 -18.81
CA VAL A 467 -29.01 -3.42 -18.90
C VAL A 467 -29.72 -3.62 -17.57
N GLU A 468 -29.90 -2.54 -16.80
CA GLU A 468 -30.50 -2.54 -15.46
C GLU A 468 -31.90 -3.16 -15.40
N GLY A 469 -32.67 -3.04 -16.45
CA GLY A 469 -34.01 -3.58 -16.56
C GLY A 469 -34.11 -4.89 -17.36
N ALA A 470 -32.96 -5.57 -17.63
CA ALA A 470 -32.98 -6.81 -18.40
C ALA A 470 -33.90 -7.84 -17.75
N ALA A 471 -35.05 -8.04 -18.34
CA ALA A 471 -36.07 -8.99 -17.91
C ALA A 471 -36.24 -10.11 -18.94
N LEU A 472 -36.89 -11.19 -18.51
CA LEU A 472 -37.19 -12.31 -19.35
C LEU A 472 -38.09 -11.86 -20.53
N ALA A 473 -37.70 -12.17 -21.77
CA ALA A 473 -38.53 -11.91 -22.94
C ALA A 473 -39.60 -12.99 -23.03
N ALA A 474 -40.84 -12.61 -22.85
CA ALA A 474 -41.95 -13.54 -22.84
C ALA A 474 -42.14 -14.26 -24.18
N GLY A 475 -42.42 -15.56 -24.16
CA GLY A 475 -42.61 -16.37 -25.35
C GLY A 475 -41.30 -16.75 -26.09
N GLN A 476 -40.14 -16.35 -25.57
CA GLN A 476 -38.87 -16.73 -26.16
C GLN A 476 -38.25 -17.95 -25.45
N HIS A 477 -37.43 -18.70 -26.19
CA HIS A 477 -36.76 -19.86 -25.62
C HIS A 477 -35.73 -19.46 -24.54
N LEU A 478 -35.65 -20.30 -23.51
CA LEU A 478 -34.83 -20.13 -22.37
C LEU A 478 -33.78 -21.24 -22.34
N PHE A 479 -32.51 -20.88 -22.09
CA PHE A 479 -31.42 -21.82 -22.09
C PHE A 479 -30.61 -21.68 -20.78
N LEU A 480 -30.09 -22.80 -20.30
CA LEU A 480 -29.08 -22.87 -19.28
C LEU A 480 -27.77 -23.31 -19.93
N ALA A 481 -26.86 -22.37 -20.15
CA ALA A 481 -25.51 -22.66 -20.61
C ALA A 481 -24.66 -23.01 -19.38
N GLY A 482 -24.13 -24.22 -19.30
CA GLY A 482 -23.40 -24.69 -18.11
C GLY A 482 -22.18 -25.50 -18.46
N ASN A 483 -21.26 -25.61 -17.50
CA ASN A 483 -20.04 -26.42 -17.58
C ASN A 483 -19.68 -26.93 -16.18
N ALA A 484 -18.96 -28.04 -16.08
CA ALA A 484 -18.60 -28.62 -14.81
C ALA A 484 -17.25 -29.35 -14.83
N THR A 485 -16.57 -29.29 -13.71
CA THR A 485 -15.42 -30.11 -13.35
C THR A 485 -15.76 -30.95 -12.09
N ALA A 486 -14.84 -31.77 -11.64
CA ALA A 486 -15.00 -32.53 -10.39
C ALA A 486 -15.20 -31.61 -9.15
N SER A 487 -14.64 -30.40 -9.18
CA SER A 487 -14.60 -29.48 -8.05
C SER A 487 -15.50 -28.26 -8.18
N MET A 488 -16.08 -28.01 -9.37
CA MET A 488 -16.84 -26.79 -9.64
C MET A 488 -17.92 -27.03 -10.70
N THR A 489 -19.07 -26.40 -10.50
CA THR A 489 -20.18 -26.43 -11.43
C THR A 489 -20.66 -25.02 -11.69
N THR A 490 -20.84 -24.65 -12.98
CA THR A 490 -21.28 -23.32 -13.42
C THR A 490 -22.51 -23.40 -14.30
N ALA A 491 -23.35 -22.39 -14.25
CA ALA A 491 -24.48 -22.23 -15.15
C ALA A 491 -24.81 -20.76 -15.37
N MET A 492 -25.42 -20.48 -16.53
CA MET A 492 -25.83 -19.16 -16.96
C MET A 492 -27.23 -19.27 -17.62
N LEU A 493 -28.15 -18.42 -17.20
CA LEU A 493 -29.50 -18.34 -17.78
C LEU A 493 -29.46 -17.34 -18.93
N VAL A 494 -29.77 -17.82 -20.12
CA VAL A 494 -29.62 -17.11 -21.38
C VAL A 494 -30.86 -17.16 -22.23
N GLN A 495 -31.16 -16.08 -22.93
CA GLN A 495 -32.11 -16.03 -24.02
C GLN A 495 -31.43 -15.49 -25.28
N ALA A 496 -31.79 -16.03 -26.42
CA ALA A 496 -31.41 -15.49 -27.72
C ALA A 496 -32.68 -15.17 -28.51
N PHE A 497 -32.88 -13.94 -28.96
CA PHE A 497 -34.09 -13.49 -29.68
C PHE A 497 -33.77 -12.21 -30.47
N GLU A 498 -34.43 -12.06 -31.61
CA GLU A 498 -34.32 -10.88 -32.49
C GLU A 498 -32.86 -10.46 -32.81
N GLY A 499 -31.94 -11.42 -32.93
CA GLY A 499 -30.53 -11.15 -33.17
C GLY A 499 -29.75 -10.68 -31.95
N LYS A 500 -30.34 -10.73 -30.75
CA LYS A 500 -29.75 -10.38 -29.47
C LYS A 500 -29.49 -11.61 -28.62
N LEU A 501 -28.46 -11.52 -27.83
CA LEU A 501 -28.11 -12.42 -26.74
C LEU A 501 -28.40 -11.73 -25.41
N ARG A 502 -29.26 -12.26 -24.58
CA ARG A 502 -29.57 -11.72 -23.26
C ARG A 502 -29.14 -12.68 -22.16
N ILE A 503 -28.27 -12.25 -21.27
CA ILE A 503 -27.78 -13.00 -20.11
C ILE A 503 -28.54 -12.49 -18.89
N LEU A 504 -29.32 -13.32 -18.25
CA LEU A 504 -30.23 -12.92 -17.18
C LEU A 504 -29.64 -13.12 -15.80
N ALA A 505 -28.98 -14.25 -15.55
CA ALA A 505 -28.35 -14.59 -14.28
C ALA A 505 -27.27 -15.66 -14.50
N ASP A 506 -26.36 -15.80 -13.53
CA ASP A 506 -25.34 -16.83 -13.54
C ASP A 506 -25.02 -17.34 -12.13
N TRP A 507 -24.46 -18.54 -12.06
CA TRP A 507 -24.10 -19.21 -10.82
C TRP A 507 -22.79 -19.96 -10.97
N VAL A 508 -22.00 -19.91 -9.91
CA VAL A 508 -20.76 -20.70 -9.74
C VAL A 508 -20.82 -21.34 -8.37
N PHE A 509 -20.75 -22.66 -8.32
CA PHE A 509 -20.76 -23.43 -7.10
C PHE A 509 -19.52 -24.31 -6.99
N GLU A 510 -18.91 -24.36 -5.82
CA GLU A 510 -17.93 -25.38 -5.51
C GLU A 510 -18.63 -26.74 -5.32
N GLY A 511 -18.03 -27.79 -5.89
CA GLY A 511 -18.56 -29.14 -5.91
C GLY A 511 -18.92 -29.62 -7.31
N GLY A 512 -18.86 -30.94 -7.48
CA GLY A 512 -19.15 -31.57 -8.78
C GLY A 512 -20.62 -31.53 -9.16
N PRO A 513 -20.94 -31.88 -10.42
CA PRO A 513 -22.31 -31.78 -10.95
C PRO A 513 -23.32 -32.67 -10.22
N ALA A 514 -22.90 -33.81 -9.68
CA ALA A 514 -23.79 -34.68 -8.91
C ALA A 514 -24.31 -34.02 -7.62
N GLU A 515 -23.50 -33.14 -7.02
CA GLU A 515 -23.85 -32.44 -5.78
C GLU A 515 -24.59 -31.14 -6.04
N ARG A 516 -24.30 -30.44 -7.14
CA ARG A 516 -24.74 -29.07 -7.39
C ARG A 516 -25.81 -28.89 -8.45
N ALA A 517 -26.09 -29.91 -9.23
CA ALA A 517 -27.15 -29.79 -10.26
C ALA A 517 -28.50 -29.38 -9.68
N GLY A 518 -28.84 -29.87 -8.49
CA GLY A 518 -30.10 -29.51 -7.81
C GLY A 518 -30.11 -28.03 -7.42
N ASP A 519 -29.03 -27.50 -6.88
CA ASP A 519 -28.88 -26.10 -6.47
C ASP A 519 -29.06 -25.16 -7.68
N ILE A 520 -28.42 -25.50 -8.81
CA ILE A 520 -28.51 -24.73 -10.06
C ILE A 520 -29.96 -24.70 -10.58
N VAL A 521 -30.62 -25.83 -10.61
CA VAL A 521 -32.00 -25.92 -11.09
C VAL A 521 -32.94 -25.12 -10.19
N GLN A 522 -32.76 -25.19 -8.88
CA GLN A 522 -33.54 -24.40 -7.92
C GLN A 522 -33.30 -22.90 -8.08
N ALA A 523 -32.03 -22.48 -8.20
CA ALA A 523 -31.67 -21.08 -8.41
C ALA A 523 -32.23 -20.54 -9.74
N ALA A 524 -32.12 -21.32 -10.83
CA ALA A 524 -32.68 -20.97 -12.11
C ALA A 524 -34.20 -20.86 -12.08
N ALA A 525 -34.89 -21.78 -11.41
CA ALA A 525 -36.37 -21.74 -11.25
C ALA A 525 -36.79 -20.48 -10.48
N GLN A 526 -36.10 -20.16 -9.40
CA GLN A 526 -36.36 -18.96 -8.60
C GLN A 526 -36.15 -17.68 -9.41
N GLU A 527 -35.11 -17.63 -10.24
CA GLU A 527 -34.82 -16.48 -11.11
C GLU A 527 -35.89 -16.35 -12.21
N ILE A 528 -36.33 -17.46 -12.81
CA ILE A 528 -37.40 -17.49 -13.80
C ILE A 528 -38.70 -16.96 -13.19
N ASP A 529 -39.09 -17.43 -12.02
CA ASP A 529 -40.30 -16.98 -11.33
C ASP A 529 -40.24 -15.49 -11.00
N THR A 530 -39.10 -15.02 -10.49
CA THR A 530 -38.90 -13.61 -10.17
C THR A 530 -38.91 -12.73 -11.41
N SER A 531 -38.30 -13.19 -12.50
CA SER A 531 -38.19 -12.46 -13.77
C SER A 531 -39.51 -12.50 -14.58
N SER A 532 -40.30 -13.54 -14.46
CA SER A 532 -41.57 -13.67 -15.17
C SER A 532 -42.60 -12.62 -14.72
N VAL A 533 -42.57 -12.16 -13.49
CA VAL A 533 -43.40 -11.06 -12.98
C VAL A 533 -43.10 -9.73 -13.70
N ARG A 534 -41.91 -9.59 -14.28
CA ARG A 534 -41.43 -8.38 -15.01
C ARG A 534 -41.34 -8.61 -16.52
N ALA A 535 -41.83 -9.73 -17.04
CA ALA A 535 -41.69 -10.08 -18.44
C ALA A 535 -42.31 -9.01 -19.36
N VAL A 536 -41.52 -8.51 -20.31
CA VAL A 536 -41.98 -7.56 -21.32
C VAL A 536 -42.44 -8.35 -22.54
N PRO A 537 -43.68 -8.14 -23.06
CA PRO A 537 -44.13 -8.78 -24.29
C PRO A 537 -43.22 -8.39 -25.46
N VAL A 538 -42.68 -9.37 -26.16
CA VAL A 538 -41.93 -9.14 -27.40
C VAL A 538 -42.91 -9.26 -28.56
N ALA A 539 -42.93 -8.24 -29.42
CA ALA A 539 -43.97 -8.04 -30.41
C ALA A 539 -43.98 -9.03 -31.60
N ARG A 540 -42.96 -9.86 -31.73
CA ARG A 540 -42.91 -10.89 -32.80
C ARG A 540 -42.15 -12.14 -32.38
N PRO A 541 -42.66 -13.33 -32.70
CA PRO A 541 -41.90 -14.57 -32.58
C PRO A 541 -40.79 -14.62 -33.63
N TRP A 542 -39.76 -15.31 -33.29
CA TRP A 542 -38.50 -15.73 -33.93
C TRP A 542 -38.46 -15.91 -35.45
N ASP A 543 -38.91 -15.09 -36.29
CA ASP A 543 -39.03 -15.59 -37.65
C ASP A 543 -37.86 -15.35 -38.59
N ASP A 544 -36.91 -14.46 -38.30
CA ASP A 544 -36.07 -14.15 -39.46
C ASP A 544 -34.56 -13.91 -39.30
N MET A 545 -33.92 -13.94 -38.11
CA MET A 545 -32.49 -13.61 -38.04
C MET A 545 -31.57 -14.58 -37.27
N LEU A 546 -32.05 -15.35 -36.39
CA LEU A 546 -31.42 -16.57 -35.91
C LEU A 546 -32.38 -17.71 -36.23
N LYS A 547 -32.41 -18.18 -37.47
CA LYS A 547 -33.05 -19.43 -37.83
C LYS A 547 -32.29 -20.56 -37.15
N LEU A 548 -32.54 -20.72 -35.84
CA LEU A 548 -32.42 -22.01 -35.23
C LEU A 548 -33.61 -22.83 -35.75
N PRO A 549 -33.42 -23.75 -36.68
CA PRO A 549 -34.38 -24.77 -36.89
C PRO A 549 -34.29 -25.70 -35.67
N LEU A 550 -34.89 -25.23 -34.58
CA LEU A 550 -35.19 -26.12 -33.47
C LEU A 550 -36.18 -27.10 -34.04
N PRO A 551 -35.92 -28.41 -34.02
CA PRO A 551 -36.95 -29.39 -34.40
C PRO A 551 -38.22 -29.06 -33.62
N ASP A 552 -39.40 -29.24 -34.21
CA ASP A 552 -40.69 -28.94 -33.60
C ASP A 552 -40.91 -29.54 -32.20
N ARG A 553 -40.05 -30.41 -31.75
CA ARG A 553 -40.01 -31.02 -30.43
C ARG A 553 -39.21 -30.21 -29.38
N MET A 554 -38.59 -29.11 -29.72
CA MET A 554 -37.79 -28.26 -28.83
C MET A 554 -38.50 -27.01 -28.34
N ILE A 555 -39.81 -27.00 -28.39
CA ILE A 555 -40.58 -25.96 -27.72
C ILE A 555 -40.36 -26.14 -26.23
N SER A 556 -39.58 -25.23 -25.64
CA SER A 556 -39.46 -25.14 -24.18
C SER A 556 -40.88 -25.01 -23.66
N ARG A 557 -41.32 -25.92 -22.79
CA ARG A 557 -42.56 -25.67 -22.04
C ARG A 557 -42.36 -24.34 -21.32
N PRO A 558 -43.34 -23.46 -21.22
CA PRO A 558 -43.19 -22.23 -20.48
C PRO A 558 -42.48 -22.51 -19.16
N ASN A 559 -41.41 -21.79 -18.90
CA ASN A 559 -40.58 -21.86 -17.67
C ASN A 559 -39.67 -23.10 -17.50
N ARG A 560 -39.38 -23.88 -18.53
CA ARG A 560 -38.35 -24.95 -18.46
C ARG A 560 -37.24 -24.69 -19.46
N PRO A 561 -36.03 -24.35 -19.01
CA PRO A 561 -34.91 -24.08 -19.92
C PRO A 561 -34.37 -25.33 -20.59
N VAL A 562 -33.75 -25.15 -21.76
CA VAL A 562 -32.95 -26.16 -22.43
C VAL A 562 -31.53 -26.06 -21.87
N TRP A 563 -30.99 -27.17 -21.43
CA TRP A 563 -29.60 -27.23 -20.93
C TRP A 563 -28.60 -27.43 -22.05
N VAL A 564 -27.56 -26.59 -22.08
CA VAL A 564 -26.46 -26.66 -23.07
C VAL A 564 -25.14 -26.80 -22.35
N VAL A 565 -24.31 -27.80 -22.72
CA VAL A 565 -22.96 -28.05 -22.18
C VAL A 565 -21.92 -28.16 -23.30
N PRO A 566 -20.66 -27.87 -23.07
CA PRO A 566 -19.61 -28.02 -24.06
C PRO A 566 -19.45 -29.47 -24.56
N ASP A 567 -19.10 -29.62 -25.83
CA ASP A 567 -18.88 -30.94 -26.46
C ASP A 567 -17.51 -31.55 -26.14
N ARG A 568 -16.54 -30.74 -25.84
CA ARG A 568 -15.14 -31.18 -25.69
C ARG A 568 -14.49 -30.53 -24.47
N HIS A 569 -13.98 -31.35 -23.60
CA HIS A 569 -12.75 -31.19 -22.79
C HIS A 569 -12.63 -32.31 -21.76
N SER A 570 -11.56 -32.31 -20.98
CA SER A 570 -11.12 -33.29 -19.99
C SER A 570 -12.19 -33.82 -19.04
N ASP A 571 -13.31 -33.11 -18.92
CA ASP A 571 -14.43 -33.43 -18.05
C ASP A 571 -15.73 -33.80 -18.79
N GLN A 572 -15.64 -34.37 -19.98
CA GLN A 572 -16.79 -34.80 -20.76
C GLN A 572 -17.74 -35.74 -19.95
N MET A 573 -17.13 -36.63 -19.14
CA MET A 573 -17.92 -37.48 -18.22
C MET A 573 -18.66 -36.69 -17.15
N MET A 574 -18.10 -35.58 -16.66
CA MET A 574 -18.75 -34.73 -15.66
C MET A 574 -19.92 -33.93 -16.29
N ASN A 575 -19.74 -33.42 -17.50
CA ASN A 575 -20.81 -32.76 -18.25
C ASN A 575 -21.92 -33.71 -18.58
N VAL A 576 -21.66 -34.98 -18.92
CA VAL A 576 -22.69 -36.03 -19.09
C VAL A 576 -23.41 -36.29 -17.77
N GLY A 577 -22.67 -36.34 -16.65
CA GLY A 577 -23.24 -36.47 -15.30
C GLY A 577 -24.19 -35.29 -14.97
N LEU A 578 -23.78 -34.09 -15.29
CA LEU A 578 -24.61 -32.88 -15.16
C LEU A 578 -25.88 -32.96 -15.98
N MET A 579 -25.79 -33.35 -17.26
CA MET A 579 -26.94 -33.56 -18.12
C MET A 579 -27.90 -34.62 -17.55
N GLN A 580 -27.39 -35.71 -17.00
CA GLN A 580 -28.23 -36.76 -16.39
C GLN A 580 -28.92 -36.27 -15.13
N ALA A 581 -28.20 -35.56 -14.26
CA ALA A 581 -28.74 -35.06 -12.99
C ALA A 581 -29.84 -34.01 -13.21
N VAL A 582 -29.78 -33.18 -14.26
CA VAL A 582 -30.76 -32.12 -14.52
C VAL A 582 -31.88 -32.52 -15.47
N ARG A 583 -31.81 -33.68 -16.13
CA ARG A 583 -32.82 -34.14 -17.11
C ARG A 583 -34.27 -34.09 -16.60
N ALA A 584 -34.47 -34.35 -15.34
CA ALA A 584 -35.82 -34.34 -14.74
C ALA A 584 -36.40 -32.91 -14.62
N SER A 585 -35.56 -31.89 -14.64
CA SER A 585 -35.90 -30.51 -14.29
C SER A 585 -35.82 -29.54 -15.46
N VAL A 586 -35.22 -29.94 -16.58
CA VAL A 586 -35.11 -29.14 -17.82
C VAL A 586 -35.88 -29.77 -18.96
N ALA A 587 -36.26 -28.98 -19.97
CA ALA A 587 -37.01 -29.47 -21.11
C ALA A 587 -36.21 -30.47 -21.95
N GLU A 588 -34.91 -30.19 -22.11
CA GLU A 588 -33.99 -31.01 -22.89
C GLU A 588 -32.54 -30.67 -22.48
N ALA A 589 -31.62 -31.61 -22.63
CA ALA A 589 -30.18 -31.38 -22.46
C ALA A 589 -29.45 -31.65 -23.78
N ARG A 590 -28.58 -30.74 -24.20
CA ARG A 590 -27.84 -30.81 -25.47
C ARG A 590 -26.35 -30.55 -25.27
N VAL A 591 -25.59 -31.14 -26.18
CA VAL A 591 -24.21 -30.82 -26.38
C VAL A 591 -24.12 -29.53 -27.20
N GLY A 592 -23.25 -28.59 -26.78
CA GLY A 592 -23.05 -27.32 -27.44
C GLY A 592 -22.31 -27.42 -28.79
N GLY A 593 -22.18 -26.29 -29.45
CA GLY A 593 -21.43 -26.17 -30.69
C GLY A 593 -19.92 -26.03 -30.44
N ASP A 594 -19.17 -25.90 -31.55
CA ASP A 594 -17.74 -25.69 -31.51
C ASP A 594 -17.36 -24.40 -30.76
N ARG A 595 -16.43 -24.49 -29.83
CA ARG A 595 -15.99 -23.37 -28.97
C ARG A 595 -15.42 -22.21 -29.77
N VAL A 596 -14.55 -22.49 -30.77
CA VAL A 596 -13.92 -21.43 -31.58
C VAL A 596 -14.96 -20.63 -32.32
N THR A 597 -15.94 -21.31 -32.94
CA THR A 597 -17.08 -20.68 -33.58
C THR A 597 -17.88 -19.86 -32.60
N GLY A 598 -18.11 -20.37 -31.38
CA GLY A 598 -18.80 -19.66 -30.32
C GLY A 598 -18.08 -18.40 -29.84
N GLN A 599 -16.74 -18.46 -29.72
CA GLN A 599 -15.91 -17.30 -29.40
C GLN A 599 -16.00 -16.21 -30.47
N MET A 600 -15.93 -16.61 -31.73
CA MET A 600 -16.05 -15.67 -32.85
C MET A 600 -17.44 -15.01 -32.85
N PHE A 601 -18.48 -15.79 -32.66
CA PHE A 601 -19.84 -15.27 -32.57
C PHE A 601 -20.02 -14.29 -31.39
N LEU A 602 -19.55 -14.63 -30.22
CA LEU A 602 -19.69 -13.77 -29.04
C LEU A 602 -18.87 -12.48 -29.19
N ARG A 603 -17.66 -12.55 -29.77
CA ARG A 603 -16.84 -11.37 -30.08
C ARG A 603 -17.55 -10.44 -31.06
N ASP A 604 -18.11 -10.99 -32.15
CA ASP A 604 -18.90 -10.23 -33.11
C ASP A 604 -20.15 -9.62 -32.47
N ALA A 605 -20.88 -10.39 -31.67
CA ALA A 605 -22.07 -9.91 -30.98
C ALA A 605 -21.77 -8.77 -29.98
N LEU A 606 -20.65 -8.81 -29.28
CA LEU A 606 -20.21 -7.72 -28.40
C LEU A 606 -19.86 -6.43 -29.15
N ALA A 607 -19.40 -6.54 -30.40
CA ALA A 607 -19.09 -5.38 -31.23
C ALA A 607 -20.32 -4.82 -31.98
N ARG A 608 -21.43 -5.55 -32.05
CA ARG A 608 -22.59 -5.26 -32.89
C ARG A 608 -23.73 -4.63 -32.11
N THR A 609 -24.51 -3.79 -32.82
CA THR A 609 -25.80 -3.28 -32.34
C THR A 609 -26.94 -3.80 -33.19
N VAL A 610 -28.10 -4.01 -32.57
CA VAL A 610 -29.34 -4.41 -33.20
C VAL A 610 -30.41 -3.33 -32.88
N ARG A 611 -30.88 -2.64 -33.92
CA ARG A 611 -31.86 -1.52 -33.79
C ARG A 611 -31.37 -0.42 -32.80
N GLY A 612 -30.09 -0.12 -32.83
CA GLY A 612 -29.48 0.91 -31.99
C GLY A 612 -29.21 0.50 -30.52
N MET A 613 -29.47 -0.75 -30.17
CA MET A 613 -29.17 -1.34 -28.87
C MET A 613 -28.07 -2.41 -29.00
N PRO A 614 -27.28 -2.68 -27.96
CA PRO A 614 -26.24 -3.72 -28.04
C PRO A 614 -26.85 -5.07 -28.36
N ALA A 615 -26.17 -5.88 -29.16
CA ALA A 615 -26.59 -7.23 -29.46
C ALA A 615 -26.43 -8.21 -28.29
N VAL A 616 -25.55 -7.86 -27.33
CA VAL A 616 -25.40 -8.57 -26.05
C VAL A 616 -25.92 -7.69 -24.92
N GLU A 617 -26.93 -8.17 -24.24
CA GLU A 617 -27.56 -7.52 -23.07
C GLU A 617 -27.28 -8.37 -21.83
N ILE A 618 -26.67 -7.80 -20.79
CA ILE A 618 -26.29 -8.51 -19.58
C ILE A 618 -27.02 -7.88 -18.39
N SER A 619 -27.76 -8.70 -17.65
CA SER A 619 -28.39 -8.28 -16.42
C SER A 619 -27.35 -8.04 -15.32
N PRO A 620 -27.53 -7.03 -14.44
CA PRO A 620 -26.71 -6.87 -13.24
C PRO A 620 -26.65 -8.09 -12.32
N ARG A 621 -27.56 -9.03 -12.47
CA ARG A 621 -27.60 -10.28 -11.71
C ARG A 621 -26.61 -11.33 -12.23
N ALA A 622 -26.19 -11.23 -13.49
CA ALA A 622 -25.16 -12.09 -14.07
C ALA A 622 -23.75 -11.62 -13.64
N ARG A 623 -23.50 -11.62 -12.36
CA ARG A 623 -22.28 -11.03 -11.75
C ARG A 623 -20.99 -11.72 -12.18
N TRP A 624 -21.01 -13.04 -12.29
CA TRP A 624 -19.84 -13.79 -12.72
C TRP A 624 -19.49 -13.53 -14.18
N THR A 625 -20.49 -13.41 -15.04
CA THR A 625 -20.32 -13.02 -16.45
C THR A 625 -19.75 -11.61 -16.56
N LEU A 626 -20.30 -10.66 -15.80
CA LEU A 626 -19.78 -9.29 -15.78
C LEU A 626 -18.33 -9.23 -15.34
N ARG A 627 -17.97 -9.95 -14.27
CA ARG A 627 -16.58 -10.05 -13.80
C ARG A 627 -15.67 -10.73 -14.83
N ALA A 628 -16.15 -11.80 -15.45
CA ALA A 628 -15.41 -12.50 -16.49
C ALA A 628 -15.05 -11.56 -17.65
N LEU A 629 -16.04 -10.85 -18.19
CA LEU A 629 -15.85 -9.93 -19.32
C LEU A 629 -15.09 -8.65 -18.92
N ALA A 630 -15.21 -8.20 -17.67
CA ALA A 630 -14.51 -7.04 -17.15
C ALA A 630 -13.03 -7.31 -16.82
N GLY A 631 -12.51 -8.52 -17.07
CA GLY A 631 -11.10 -8.84 -16.91
C GLY A 631 -10.79 -10.16 -16.18
N GLY A 632 -11.81 -10.94 -15.79
CA GLY A 632 -11.62 -12.26 -15.18
C GLY A 632 -11.32 -13.37 -16.20
N TYR A 633 -11.83 -13.26 -17.41
CA TYR A 633 -11.60 -14.21 -18.49
C TYR A 633 -10.48 -13.73 -19.40
N THR A 634 -9.26 -14.13 -19.04
CA THR A 634 -8.02 -13.69 -19.67
C THR A 634 -7.27 -14.85 -20.33
N ARG A 635 -6.42 -14.52 -21.30
CA ARG A 635 -5.54 -15.51 -21.94
C ARG A 635 -4.52 -16.06 -20.96
N GLU A 636 -4.25 -17.35 -21.07
CA GLU A 636 -3.21 -18.01 -20.26
C GLU A 636 -1.81 -17.51 -20.62
N PHE A 637 -0.93 -17.41 -19.62
CA PHE A 637 0.47 -17.06 -19.83
C PHE A 637 1.38 -18.17 -19.29
N THR A 638 1.92 -18.97 -20.23
CA THR A 638 2.75 -20.12 -19.89
C THR A 638 4.13 -20.00 -20.51
N ARG A 639 5.18 -20.25 -19.71
CA ARG A 639 6.59 -20.22 -20.13
C ARG A 639 7.02 -18.93 -20.82
N GLY A 640 6.54 -17.78 -20.35
CA GLY A 640 6.90 -16.48 -20.90
C GLY A 640 6.18 -16.11 -22.21
N ARG A 641 5.14 -16.86 -22.62
CA ARG A 641 4.35 -16.61 -23.82
C ARG A 641 2.86 -16.59 -23.51
N LEU A 642 2.16 -15.66 -24.14
CA LEU A 642 0.71 -15.60 -24.13
C LEU A 642 0.15 -16.74 -24.98
N GLN A 643 -0.76 -17.52 -24.41
CA GLN A 643 -1.46 -18.61 -25.10
C GLN A 643 -2.78 -18.09 -25.72
N ASP A 644 -3.30 -18.83 -26.69
CA ASP A 644 -4.62 -18.53 -27.26
C ASP A 644 -5.76 -19.06 -26.37
N ASP A 645 -5.43 -19.84 -25.37
CA ASP A 645 -6.38 -20.41 -24.44
C ASP A 645 -6.60 -19.52 -23.20
N ALA A 646 -7.70 -19.75 -22.50
CA ALA A 646 -8.05 -19.03 -21.28
C ALA A 646 -7.35 -19.63 -20.04
N GLU A 647 -7.06 -18.76 -19.08
CA GLU A 647 -6.58 -19.18 -17.77
C GLU A 647 -7.61 -20.07 -17.07
N GLU A 648 -7.16 -21.16 -16.43
CA GLU A 648 -8.06 -22.08 -15.71
C GLU A 648 -8.73 -21.36 -14.52
N GLY A 649 -10.01 -21.71 -14.29
CA GLY A 649 -10.76 -21.18 -13.17
C GLY A 649 -12.27 -21.03 -13.44
N PRO A 650 -13.01 -20.44 -12.49
CA PRO A 650 -14.46 -20.30 -12.58
C PRO A 650 -14.92 -19.51 -13.80
N TYR A 651 -14.17 -18.50 -14.19
CA TYR A 651 -14.52 -17.68 -15.35
C TYR A 651 -14.39 -18.43 -16.65
N ARG A 652 -13.34 -19.28 -16.79
CA ARG A 652 -13.18 -20.15 -17.95
C ARG A 652 -14.36 -21.11 -18.08
N LEU A 653 -14.70 -21.81 -17.00
CA LEU A 653 -15.79 -22.77 -17.01
C LEU A 653 -17.12 -22.12 -17.39
N LEU A 654 -17.42 -20.96 -16.81
CA LEU A 654 -18.66 -20.24 -17.06
C LEU A 654 -18.77 -19.78 -18.53
N VAL A 655 -17.72 -19.12 -19.02
CA VAL A 655 -17.72 -18.54 -20.37
C VAL A 655 -17.63 -19.61 -21.45
N GLU A 656 -16.92 -20.73 -21.22
CA GLU A 656 -16.94 -21.88 -22.15
C GLU A 656 -18.36 -22.46 -22.32
N GLY A 657 -19.19 -22.47 -21.27
CA GLY A 657 -20.61 -22.81 -21.37
C GLY A 657 -21.37 -21.86 -22.30
N LEU A 658 -21.10 -20.55 -22.18
CA LEU A 658 -21.67 -19.54 -23.07
C LEU A 658 -21.17 -19.68 -24.54
N GLU A 659 -19.87 -19.91 -24.70
CA GLU A 659 -19.25 -20.13 -26.02
C GLU A 659 -19.85 -21.37 -26.71
N ALA A 660 -20.07 -22.46 -25.98
CA ALA A 660 -20.75 -23.65 -26.48
C ALA A 660 -22.16 -23.37 -26.91
N PHE A 661 -22.92 -22.56 -26.15
CA PHE A 661 -24.23 -22.09 -26.55
C PHE A 661 -24.16 -21.22 -27.83
N CYS A 662 -23.26 -20.26 -27.88
CA CYS A 662 -23.07 -19.42 -29.05
C CYS A 662 -22.67 -20.22 -30.30
N GLY A 663 -21.80 -21.25 -30.14
CA GLY A 663 -21.44 -22.15 -31.24
C GLY A 663 -22.61 -22.92 -31.83
N LEU A 664 -23.59 -23.33 -31.01
CA LEU A 664 -24.84 -23.92 -31.50
C LEU A 664 -25.66 -22.92 -32.34
N THR A 665 -25.66 -21.67 -31.98
CA THR A 665 -26.39 -20.62 -32.67
C THR A 665 -25.72 -20.21 -33.97
N ALA A 666 -24.37 -20.20 -34.00
CA ALA A 666 -23.54 -19.77 -35.13
C ALA A 666 -23.50 -20.81 -36.29
N THR A 667 -23.47 -22.12 -35.99
CA THR A 667 -23.34 -23.18 -37.01
C THR A 667 -24.55 -23.29 -37.95
N ARG A 668 -25.54 -22.45 -37.79
CA ARG A 668 -26.78 -22.45 -38.56
C ARG A 668 -27.19 -21.08 -39.09
N ALA A 669 -26.28 -20.07 -39.05
CA ALA A 669 -26.46 -18.93 -39.94
C ALA A 669 -26.47 -19.44 -41.35
N PRO A 670 -27.44 -19.08 -42.24
CA PRO A 670 -27.33 -19.45 -43.65
C PRO A 670 -26.00 -18.95 -44.12
N GLU A 671 -25.25 -19.84 -44.80
CA GLU A 671 -24.15 -19.39 -45.66
C GLU A 671 -24.73 -18.23 -46.44
N ALA A 672 -24.10 -17.06 -46.32
CA ALA A 672 -24.40 -15.97 -47.23
C ALA A 672 -24.18 -16.57 -48.61
N GLU A 673 -25.27 -16.84 -49.34
CA GLU A 673 -25.15 -17.23 -50.74
C GLU A 673 -24.24 -16.21 -51.37
N ASP A 674 -23.14 -16.70 -51.90
CA ASP A 674 -22.14 -15.94 -52.55
C ASP A 674 -22.77 -15.16 -53.70
N ASP A 675 -23.27 -13.97 -53.46
CA ASP A 675 -23.88 -13.07 -54.44
C ASP A 675 -22.87 -12.69 -55.54
N GLN A 676 -21.60 -13.17 -55.42
CA GLN A 676 -20.60 -13.01 -56.46
C GLN A 676 -20.83 -13.88 -57.69
N GLN A 677 -21.63 -14.97 -57.62
CA GLN A 677 -21.90 -15.80 -58.79
C GLN A 677 -22.94 -15.24 -59.77
N ASN A 678 -23.64 -14.19 -59.40
CA ASN A 678 -24.70 -13.58 -60.26
C ASN A 678 -24.33 -12.20 -60.79
N MET A 679 -23.11 -11.73 -60.60
CA MET A 679 -22.67 -10.52 -61.25
C MET A 679 -22.08 -10.81 -62.62
N ARG A 680 -22.75 -10.41 -63.66
CA ARG A 680 -22.18 -10.37 -65.04
C ARG A 680 -21.60 -8.99 -65.29
N ILE A 681 -20.38 -8.96 -65.82
CA ILE A 681 -19.73 -7.77 -66.29
C ILE A 681 -20.06 -7.59 -67.75
N ASP A 682 -20.63 -6.44 -68.11
CA ASP A 682 -20.78 -6.05 -69.52
C ASP A 682 -19.39 -5.75 -70.12
N GLU A 683 -18.94 -6.60 -70.99
CA GLU A 683 -17.64 -6.50 -71.66
C GLU A 683 -17.43 -5.19 -72.42
N ARG A 684 -18.54 -4.47 -72.78
CA ARG A 684 -18.42 -3.19 -73.50
C ARG A 684 -18.33 -1.99 -72.61
N THR A 685 -18.84 -2.02 -71.38
CA THR A 685 -18.92 -0.87 -70.48
C THR A 685 -18.14 -1.03 -69.22
N GLY A 686 -17.61 -2.23 -68.89
CA GLY A 686 -16.90 -2.52 -67.63
C GLY A 686 -17.74 -2.38 -66.38
N ARG A 687 -19.05 -2.30 -66.47
CA ARG A 687 -19.95 -2.16 -65.30
C ARG A 687 -20.57 -3.50 -64.90
N ALA A 688 -20.56 -3.79 -63.65
CA ALA A 688 -21.20 -4.96 -63.08
C ALA A 688 -22.71 -4.68 -62.80
N TYR A 689 -23.61 -5.61 -63.13
CA TYR A 689 -25.02 -5.54 -62.81
C TYR A 689 -25.55 -6.90 -62.37
N ALA A 690 -26.56 -6.89 -61.48
CA ALA A 690 -27.20 -8.11 -61.00
C ALA A 690 -28.16 -8.64 -62.08
N SER A 691 -28.04 -9.90 -62.40
CA SER A 691 -28.94 -10.58 -63.34
C SER A 691 -30.32 -10.77 -62.67
N ALA A 692 -31.34 -10.14 -63.22
CA ALA A 692 -32.70 -10.34 -62.75
C ALA A 692 -33.16 -11.81 -63.02
N MET A 693 -33.62 -12.51 -62.03
CA MET A 693 -34.30 -13.80 -62.19
C MET A 693 -35.58 -13.65 -63.01
N PRO A 694 -35.85 -14.54 -63.94
CA PRO A 694 -37.13 -14.55 -64.62
C PRO A 694 -38.24 -14.95 -63.64
N MET A 695 -39.29 -14.12 -63.50
CA MET A 695 -40.50 -14.49 -62.82
C MET A 695 -41.10 -15.73 -63.53
N ARG A 696 -41.15 -16.86 -62.84
CA ARG A 696 -42.08 -17.95 -63.24
C ARG A 696 -43.46 -17.63 -62.71
N ALA A 697 -44.35 -17.34 -63.61
CA ALA A 697 -45.76 -17.36 -63.37
C ALA A 697 -46.23 -18.79 -63.03
N ARG A 698 -46.74 -18.99 -61.84
CA ARG A 698 -47.97 -19.70 -61.49
C ARG A 698 -48.15 -19.77 -60.00
#